data_4246fe07665c2ba2695c027bb0024540
#
_entry.id   4246fe07665c2ba2695c027bb0024540
#
_cell.length_a   1.000
_cell.length_b   1.000
_cell.length_c   1.000
_cell.angle_alpha   90.00
_cell.angle_beta   90.00
_cell.angle_gamma   90.00
#
_symmetry.space_group_name_H-M   'P 1'
#
loop_
_entity.id
_entity.type
_entity.pdbx_description
1 polymer ?
#
loop_
_entity_poly.entity_id
_entity_poly.type
_entity_poly.pdbx_seq_one_letter_code
_entity_poly.pdbx_strand_id
1 'polypeptide(L)'
;MKVISLTATPPYDSTPSQWERYIQLCGPIDEEIIVPELVREGSLCPHQDYVYFNFPTGEEEEKVRDFRNQAESLLQSLMADREFLNIMASHQKMLDYDTYAETMLEEPPYVSAMLIFYTAARIPFDTRWKKLLGVRNFPEMDVHWMEILLQKLLFDDKDSFVCDAYYRETLTKQLKKQQFLVRQRVGLVFNSGIQKLLTNSLGKLESIKAVVKTEFRSMKSELRMLILTDYIRKEFKTIIGNPDAEVKSIGVVPIFEMLRREAAPDCRLGVLCGSMIILPVTALPCLEALLRGSTENCSMSAREFADREGNPTGYAQIDISGRTSDTTKWITQVFEAGYVQVLIGTKSLLGEGWDSPGINSLILASFVGSYILSNQMRGRAIRVMQGNPEKTSNIWHLVCIENQKEVRAMRRLGCDEEMLSEDFATLKRRMKGFIGVSYDGTSIEDGMERLDIIQGPFDRKRVLVINQKMEELAGNREGLRQKWKDAILMYDGMEVMDEVEVEQGRLKTKAVFFNIMGLVFLDVASMVIIQGIHIWGESAGKKDVFSLLLYLAAMLFLSIGMIFLVWKGIKYLTPLRYLQLIGNGVLKSLEYKGLILSAARVEASDLNGAFYEVYLKGGSVREKDIFSNCVEEFFGVVDNQRYLLYRRHAGVGMMKYFCVPEIFAKSREDALLFSECMKKTMGSYKLIYTRNPEGRKILIQARAHAYANRADRELQRLVTGRKRKVKSRLE
;
A
#
# COMPACT_ATOMS: atom_id res chain seq x y z
N MET A 1 17.19 26.94 18.70
CA MET A 1 17.50 27.12 17.27
C MET A 1 16.19 26.97 16.54
N LYS A 2 15.78 27.92 15.67
CA LYS A 2 14.60 27.76 14.82
C LYS A 2 15.06 27.05 13.54
N VAL A 3 14.41 25.97 13.17
CA VAL A 3 14.72 25.16 11.98
C VAL A 3 13.53 25.23 11.04
N ILE A 4 13.77 25.48 9.76
CA ILE A 4 12.78 25.35 8.69
C ILE A 4 13.25 24.20 7.78
N SER A 5 12.43 23.19 7.63
CA SER A 5 12.69 22.04 6.77
C SER A 5 11.82 22.12 5.51
N LEU A 6 12.45 22.11 4.33
CA LEU A 6 11.78 22.12 3.04
C LEU A 6 12.09 20.83 2.29
N THR A 7 11.08 20.17 1.76
CA THR A 7 11.25 18.98 0.93
C THR A 7 10.11 18.87 -0.08
N ALA A 8 10.43 18.41 -1.28
CA ALA A 8 9.41 18.04 -2.29
C ALA A 8 8.93 16.58 -2.10
N THR A 9 9.58 15.81 -1.22
CA THR A 9 9.37 14.37 -1.13
C THR A 9 9.43 13.89 0.33
N PRO A 10 8.44 14.23 1.17
CA PRO A 10 8.33 13.60 2.48
C PRO A 10 8.29 12.07 2.32
N PRO A 11 8.90 11.29 3.22
CA PRO A 11 9.01 9.83 3.07
C PRO A 11 7.70 9.11 3.43
N TYR A 12 6.65 9.32 2.64
CA TYR A 12 5.30 8.76 2.87
C TYR A 12 5.23 7.23 2.83
N ASP A 13 6.21 6.57 2.21
CA ASP A 13 6.34 5.11 2.15
C ASP A 13 7.16 4.49 3.28
N SER A 14 7.58 5.31 4.24
CA SER A 14 8.38 4.86 5.38
C SER A 14 7.55 4.06 6.40
N THR A 15 8.25 3.25 7.20
CA THR A 15 7.61 2.57 8.33
C THR A 15 7.18 3.58 9.41
N PRO A 16 6.18 3.27 10.26
CA PRO A 16 5.75 4.19 11.31
C PRO A 16 6.88 4.70 12.19
N SER A 17 7.86 3.85 12.53
CA SER A 17 9.03 4.26 13.33
C SER A 17 10.00 5.18 12.58
N GLN A 18 10.13 5.03 11.26
CA GLN A 18 10.94 5.92 10.43
C GLN A 18 10.24 7.26 10.24
N TRP A 19 8.93 7.24 10.02
CA TRP A 19 8.10 8.43 9.94
C TRP A 19 8.16 9.25 11.24
N GLU A 20 8.04 8.59 12.38
CA GLU A 20 8.15 9.26 13.67
C GLU A 20 9.51 9.95 13.85
N ARG A 21 10.62 9.28 13.50
CA ARG A 21 11.96 9.90 13.53
C ARG A 21 12.07 11.10 12.59
N TYR A 22 11.47 11.00 11.39
CA TYR A 22 11.45 12.11 10.44
C TYR A 22 10.72 13.33 11.03
N ILE A 23 9.53 13.13 11.58
CA ILE A 23 8.74 14.19 12.22
C ILE A 23 9.42 14.75 13.47
N GLN A 24 10.11 13.92 14.27
CA GLN A 24 10.90 14.40 15.40
C GLN A 24 12.06 15.33 14.99
N LEU A 25 12.66 15.08 13.83
CA LEU A 25 13.78 15.89 13.31
C LEU A 25 13.32 17.15 12.59
N CYS A 26 12.30 17.03 11.75
CA CYS A 26 11.85 18.09 10.84
C CYS A 26 10.68 18.91 11.40
N GLY A 27 9.96 18.39 12.38
CA GLY A 27 8.67 18.89 12.83
C GLY A 27 7.51 18.35 11.96
N PRO A 28 6.25 18.61 12.34
CA PRO A 28 5.10 18.31 11.53
C PRO A 28 5.08 19.15 10.26
N ILE A 29 4.35 18.70 9.24
CA ILE A 29 4.14 19.46 8.01
C ILE A 29 3.16 20.61 8.33
N ASP A 30 3.64 21.83 8.24
CA ASP A 30 2.83 23.04 8.51
C ASP A 30 2.12 23.51 7.26
N GLU A 31 2.79 23.50 6.09
CA GLU A 31 2.27 23.92 4.80
C GLU A 31 2.67 22.94 3.70
N GLU A 32 1.79 22.74 2.74
CA GLU A 32 2.01 21.89 1.56
C GLU A 32 1.44 22.56 0.31
N ILE A 33 2.27 22.66 -0.74
CA ILE A 33 1.84 23.07 -2.07
C ILE A 33 1.58 21.79 -2.86
N ILE A 34 0.34 21.55 -3.25
CA ILE A 34 -0.07 20.33 -3.94
C ILE A 34 0.20 20.40 -5.44
N VAL A 35 0.45 19.24 -6.06
CA VAL A 35 0.71 19.12 -7.50
C VAL A 35 -0.37 19.78 -8.38
N PRO A 36 -1.68 19.65 -8.11
CA PRO A 36 -2.73 20.32 -8.89
C PRO A 36 -2.60 21.85 -8.90
N GLU A 37 -2.21 22.47 -7.80
CA GLU A 37 -1.96 23.92 -7.76
C GLU A 37 -0.78 24.32 -8.65
N LEU A 38 0.31 23.54 -8.60
CA LEU A 38 1.48 23.78 -9.46
C LEU A 38 1.17 23.59 -10.95
N VAL A 39 0.27 22.66 -11.30
CA VAL A 39 -0.21 22.51 -12.68
C VAL A 39 -1.11 23.67 -13.08
N ARG A 40 -1.99 24.13 -12.20
CA ARG A 40 -2.85 25.30 -12.43
C ARG A 40 -2.04 26.57 -12.65
N GLU A 41 -0.98 26.77 -11.88
CA GLU A 41 -0.08 27.93 -11.98
C GLU A 41 0.91 27.84 -13.16
N GLY A 42 0.95 26.72 -13.86
CA GLY A 42 1.89 26.49 -14.94
C GLY A 42 3.34 26.27 -14.49
N SER A 43 3.56 25.88 -13.23
CA SER A 43 4.87 25.48 -12.70
C SER A 43 5.20 24.01 -13.01
N LEU A 44 4.17 23.17 -13.18
CA LEU A 44 4.28 21.79 -13.65
C LEU A 44 3.39 21.57 -14.87
N CYS A 45 3.79 20.65 -15.75
CA CYS A 45 2.99 20.28 -16.91
C CYS A 45 1.92 19.22 -16.55
N PRO A 46 0.79 19.15 -17.27
CA PRO A 46 -0.15 18.05 -17.19
C PRO A 46 0.56 16.71 -17.39
N HIS A 47 0.31 15.75 -16.52
CA HIS A 47 1.00 14.47 -16.54
C HIS A 47 0.11 13.33 -16.04
N GLN A 48 0.48 12.08 -16.36
CA GLN A 48 -0.20 10.89 -15.89
C GLN A 48 0.80 9.77 -15.65
N ASP A 49 0.51 8.98 -14.61
CA ASP A 49 1.21 7.74 -14.32
C ASP A 49 0.48 6.58 -15.00
N TYR A 50 1.20 5.79 -15.78
CA TYR A 50 0.72 4.59 -16.48
C TYR A 50 1.42 3.35 -15.95
N VAL A 51 0.70 2.24 -15.89
CA VAL A 51 1.24 0.96 -15.45
C VAL A 51 1.23 0.00 -16.62
N TYR A 52 2.37 -0.60 -16.92
CA TYR A 52 2.47 -1.63 -17.94
C TYR A 52 2.86 -2.96 -17.29
N PHE A 53 1.99 -3.94 -17.41
CA PHE A 53 2.16 -5.24 -16.79
C PHE A 53 2.86 -6.20 -17.75
N ASN A 54 3.72 -7.05 -17.20
CA ASN A 54 4.27 -8.20 -17.88
C ASN A 54 4.24 -9.44 -16.99
N PHE A 55 4.40 -10.59 -17.60
CA PHE A 55 4.64 -11.85 -16.92
C PHE A 55 6.12 -12.22 -17.01
N PRO A 56 6.63 -13.05 -16.10
CA PRO A 56 7.92 -13.67 -16.24
C PRO A 56 8.00 -14.43 -17.57
N THR A 57 9.22 -14.57 -18.11
CA THR A 57 9.45 -15.43 -19.28
C THR A 57 9.19 -16.90 -18.94
N GLY A 58 9.02 -17.77 -19.96
CA GLY A 58 8.75 -19.18 -19.72
C GLY A 58 9.81 -19.87 -18.85
N GLU A 59 11.08 -19.53 -19.05
CA GLU A 59 12.18 -20.05 -18.21
C GLU A 59 12.13 -19.52 -16.76
N GLU A 60 11.70 -18.26 -16.59
CA GLU A 60 11.55 -17.67 -15.27
C GLU A 60 10.32 -18.26 -14.55
N GLU A 61 9.20 -18.47 -15.25
CA GLU A 61 8.01 -19.15 -14.74
C GLU A 61 8.34 -20.58 -14.29
N GLU A 62 9.15 -21.30 -15.07
CA GLU A 62 9.60 -22.65 -14.73
C GLU A 62 10.43 -22.67 -13.44
N LYS A 63 11.40 -21.77 -13.29
CA LYS A 63 12.21 -21.65 -12.07
C LYS A 63 11.37 -21.34 -10.85
N VAL A 64 10.36 -20.46 -10.96
CA VAL A 64 9.43 -20.15 -9.86
C VAL A 64 8.60 -21.38 -9.51
N ARG A 65 8.08 -22.08 -10.50
CA ARG A 65 7.30 -23.32 -10.32
C ARG A 65 8.11 -24.41 -9.66
N ASP A 66 9.35 -24.63 -10.10
CA ASP A 66 10.24 -25.63 -9.53
C ASP A 66 10.57 -25.33 -8.06
N PHE A 67 10.83 -24.07 -7.73
CA PHE A 67 11.04 -23.63 -6.35
C PHE A 67 9.83 -23.99 -5.47
N ARG A 68 8.62 -23.74 -5.95
CA ARG A 68 7.39 -24.02 -5.22
C ARG A 68 7.09 -25.49 -5.07
N ASN A 69 7.31 -26.27 -6.15
CA ASN A 69 7.19 -27.73 -6.10
C ASN A 69 8.16 -28.34 -5.09
N GLN A 70 9.37 -27.81 -5.02
CA GLN A 70 10.36 -28.23 -4.01
C GLN A 70 9.93 -27.85 -2.61
N ALA A 71 9.34 -26.68 -2.38
CA ALA A 71 8.83 -26.25 -1.07
C ALA A 71 7.66 -27.13 -0.61
N GLU A 72 6.73 -27.47 -1.52
CA GLU A 72 5.62 -28.37 -1.25
C GLU A 72 6.12 -29.80 -0.94
N SER A 73 7.10 -30.28 -1.71
CA SER A 73 7.70 -31.60 -1.45
C SER A 73 8.43 -31.64 -0.10
N LEU A 74 9.07 -30.55 0.30
CA LEU A 74 9.67 -30.41 1.63
C LEU A 74 8.61 -30.46 2.71
N LEU A 75 7.51 -29.71 2.56
CA LEU A 75 6.38 -29.75 3.50
C LEU A 75 5.87 -31.18 3.68
N GLN A 76 5.60 -31.89 2.59
CA GLN A 76 5.12 -33.27 2.63
C GLN A 76 6.14 -34.21 3.30
N SER A 77 7.42 -34.07 3.01
CA SER A 77 8.48 -34.86 3.61
C SER A 77 8.57 -34.65 5.12
N LEU A 78 8.50 -33.39 5.58
CA LEU A 78 8.52 -33.05 7.00
C LEU A 78 7.26 -33.55 7.75
N MET A 79 6.10 -33.47 7.10
CA MET A 79 4.84 -33.98 7.66
C MET A 79 4.82 -35.53 7.77
N ALA A 80 5.66 -36.24 7.00
CA ALA A 80 5.84 -37.69 7.07
C ALA A 80 7.01 -38.13 7.96
N ASP A 81 7.90 -37.20 8.32
CA ASP A 81 9.08 -37.51 9.14
C ASP A 81 8.71 -37.66 10.63
N ARG A 82 8.83 -38.86 11.14
CA ARG A 82 8.53 -39.19 12.56
C ARG A 82 9.42 -38.39 13.53
N GLU A 83 10.67 -38.17 13.18
CA GLU A 83 11.59 -37.42 14.05
C GLU A 83 11.18 -35.97 14.12
N PHE A 84 10.85 -35.33 12.97
CA PHE A 84 10.29 -33.97 12.93
C PHE A 84 8.99 -33.85 13.74
N LEU A 85 8.06 -34.82 13.58
CA LEU A 85 6.81 -34.81 14.34
C LEU A 85 7.06 -34.90 15.85
N ASN A 86 8.02 -35.74 16.30
CA ASN A 86 8.38 -35.87 17.71
C ASN A 86 9.02 -34.57 18.25
N ILE A 87 9.91 -33.93 17.46
CA ILE A 87 10.51 -32.63 17.81
C ILE A 87 9.42 -31.60 17.99
N MET A 88 8.49 -31.48 17.04
CA MET A 88 7.39 -30.53 17.14
C MET A 88 6.47 -30.81 18.33
N ALA A 89 6.17 -32.06 18.61
CA ALA A 89 5.37 -32.48 19.78
C ALA A 89 6.05 -32.20 21.11
N SER A 90 7.37 -32.12 21.15
CA SER A 90 8.17 -31.85 22.35
C SER A 90 8.25 -30.39 22.77
N HIS A 91 7.57 -29.48 22.05
CA HIS A 91 7.66 -28.04 22.28
C HIS A 91 7.19 -27.65 23.69
N GLN A 92 8.14 -27.29 24.55
CA GLN A 92 7.92 -27.08 25.98
C GLN A 92 6.85 -26.02 26.30
N LYS A 93 6.87 -24.89 25.60
CA LYS A 93 5.91 -23.82 25.84
C LYS A 93 4.47 -24.19 25.43
N MET A 94 4.29 -25.08 24.46
CA MET A 94 2.97 -25.57 24.06
C MET A 94 2.42 -26.62 25.02
N LEU A 95 3.28 -27.37 25.68
CA LEU A 95 2.92 -28.40 26.66
C LEU A 95 2.47 -27.80 28.00
N ASP A 96 3.03 -26.68 28.41
CA ASP A 96 2.70 -26.01 29.67
C ASP A 96 1.93 -24.69 29.39
N TYR A 97 0.61 -24.82 29.21
CA TYR A 97 -0.29 -23.70 28.96
C TYR A 97 -0.27 -22.65 30.08
N ASP A 98 -0.23 -23.11 31.34
CA ASP A 98 -0.43 -22.20 32.47
C ASP A 98 0.77 -21.24 32.64
N THR A 99 1.97 -21.70 32.34
CA THR A 99 3.21 -20.91 32.44
C THR A 99 3.42 -20.04 31.19
N TYR A 100 3.17 -20.58 29.99
CA TYR A 100 3.64 -19.93 28.75
C TYR A 100 2.55 -19.31 27.87
N ALA A 101 1.26 -19.36 28.27
CA ALA A 101 0.18 -18.82 27.44
C ALA A 101 0.38 -17.34 27.10
N GLU A 102 0.85 -16.53 28.05
CA GLU A 102 1.10 -15.09 27.80
C GLU A 102 2.27 -14.89 26.82
N THR A 103 3.38 -15.57 27.04
CA THR A 103 4.57 -15.44 26.19
C THR A 103 4.30 -15.91 24.77
N MET A 104 3.62 -17.04 24.60
CA MET A 104 3.28 -17.57 23.28
C MET A 104 2.31 -16.64 22.52
N LEU A 105 1.38 -16.01 23.22
CA LEU A 105 0.45 -15.04 22.61
C LEU A 105 1.08 -13.69 22.26
N GLU A 106 2.29 -13.43 22.70
CA GLU A 106 3.05 -12.27 22.21
C GLU A 106 3.37 -12.41 20.71
N GLU A 107 3.42 -13.66 20.21
CA GLU A 107 3.63 -13.98 18.80
C GLU A 107 2.46 -14.82 18.23
N PRO A 108 1.30 -14.21 17.94
CA PRO A 108 0.13 -14.92 17.44
C PRO A 108 0.35 -15.76 16.16
N PRO A 109 1.22 -15.34 15.19
CA PRO A 109 1.56 -16.19 14.05
C PRO A 109 2.18 -17.51 14.45
N TYR A 110 3.06 -17.49 15.44
CA TYR A 110 3.75 -18.68 15.91
C TYR A 110 2.80 -19.68 16.59
N VAL A 111 1.96 -19.19 17.52
CA VAL A 111 0.95 -20.05 18.17
C VAL A 111 0.00 -20.63 17.14
N SER A 112 -0.44 -19.83 16.16
CA SER A 112 -1.32 -20.31 15.10
C SER A 112 -0.65 -21.38 14.25
N ALA A 113 0.62 -21.18 13.83
CA ALA A 113 1.38 -22.18 13.09
C ALA A 113 1.52 -23.50 13.86
N MET A 114 1.82 -23.43 15.17
CA MET A 114 1.90 -24.61 16.03
C MET A 114 0.57 -25.38 16.10
N LEU A 115 -0.54 -24.70 16.31
CA LEU A 115 -1.86 -25.32 16.43
C LEU A 115 -2.39 -25.88 15.11
N ILE A 116 -2.11 -25.19 13.99
CA ILE A 116 -2.40 -25.67 12.65
C ILE A 116 -1.60 -26.94 12.37
N PHE A 117 -0.30 -26.93 12.69
CA PHE A 117 0.56 -28.10 12.55
C PHE A 117 0.07 -29.28 13.41
N TYR A 118 -0.21 -29.06 14.71
CA TYR A 118 -0.71 -30.10 15.60
C TYR A 118 -2.02 -30.70 15.12
N THR A 119 -2.91 -29.86 14.58
CA THR A 119 -4.18 -30.32 14.01
C THR A 119 -3.95 -31.18 12.76
N ALA A 120 -3.07 -30.77 11.86
CA ALA A 120 -2.75 -31.47 10.62
C ALA A 120 -2.01 -32.80 10.91
N ALA A 121 -1.06 -32.77 11.85
CA ALA A 121 -0.29 -33.96 12.28
C ALA A 121 -1.03 -34.86 13.29
N ARG A 122 -2.25 -34.49 13.72
CA ARG A 122 -3.04 -35.18 14.75
C ARG A 122 -2.31 -35.31 16.08
N ILE A 123 -1.48 -34.34 16.44
CA ILE A 123 -0.80 -34.25 17.72
C ILE A 123 -1.80 -33.64 18.74
N PRO A 124 -2.02 -34.32 19.90
CA PRO A 124 -2.92 -33.79 20.91
C PRO A 124 -2.33 -32.52 21.56
N PHE A 125 -3.19 -31.53 21.82
CA PHE A 125 -2.82 -30.30 22.50
C PHE A 125 -3.93 -29.82 23.44
N ASP A 126 -3.60 -28.92 24.36
CA ASP A 126 -4.57 -28.36 25.30
C ASP A 126 -5.62 -27.49 24.56
N THR A 127 -6.88 -27.88 24.72
CA THR A 127 -8.02 -27.19 24.06
C THR A 127 -8.19 -25.75 24.50
N ARG A 128 -7.56 -25.32 25.61
CA ARG A 128 -7.54 -23.93 26.08
C ARG A 128 -6.85 -23.02 25.06
N TRP A 129 -5.84 -23.49 24.33
CA TRP A 129 -5.19 -22.78 23.24
C TRP A 129 -6.19 -22.37 22.14
N LYS A 130 -7.05 -23.31 21.73
CA LYS A 130 -8.08 -23.05 20.71
C LYS A 130 -9.11 -22.02 21.18
N LYS A 131 -9.55 -22.12 22.44
CA LYS A 131 -10.47 -21.15 23.06
C LYS A 131 -9.87 -19.76 23.16
N LEU A 132 -8.58 -19.68 23.44
CA LEU A 132 -7.84 -18.43 23.62
C LEU A 132 -7.72 -17.66 22.29
N LEU A 133 -7.45 -18.35 21.18
CA LEU A 133 -7.43 -17.75 19.85
C LEU A 133 -8.83 -17.40 19.32
N GLY A 134 -9.89 -17.96 19.88
CA GLY A 134 -11.27 -17.72 19.45
C GLY A 134 -11.61 -18.34 18.08
N VAL A 135 -10.79 -19.28 17.60
CA VAL A 135 -10.93 -19.91 16.27
C VAL A 135 -11.79 -21.17 16.38
N ARG A 136 -12.76 -21.34 15.49
CA ARG A 136 -13.58 -22.55 15.41
C ARG A 136 -12.89 -23.68 14.66
N ASN A 137 -12.33 -23.37 13.50
CA ASN A 137 -11.60 -24.30 12.65
C ASN A 137 -10.26 -23.69 12.26
N PHE A 138 -9.22 -24.52 12.19
CA PHE A 138 -7.92 -24.13 11.67
C PHE A 138 -7.88 -24.33 10.15
N PRO A 139 -7.15 -23.47 9.40
CA PRO A 139 -6.87 -23.72 8.00
C PRO A 139 -6.01 -24.98 7.82
N GLU A 140 -5.94 -25.47 6.59
CA GLU A 140 -5.02 -26.54 6.24
C GLU A 140 -3.56 -26.09 6.44
N MET A 141 -2.69 -27.05 6.79
CA MET A 141 -1.25 -26.82 6.88
C MET A 141 -0.67 -26.53 5.50
N ASP A 142 0.03 -25.41 5.37
CA ASP A 142 0.65 -24.98 4.13
C ASP A 142 2.12 -24.57 4.32
N VAL A 143 2.77 -24.23 3.23
CA VAL A 143 4.19 -23.85 3.18
C VAL A 143 4.47 -22.60 4.03
N HIS A 144 3.54 -21.66 4.11
CA HIS A 144 3.70 -20.44 4.91
C HIS A 144 3.77 -20.73 6.41
N TRP A 145 2.88 -21.59 6.90
CA TRP A 145 2.91 -22.01 8.31
C TRP A 145 4.16 -22.82 8.63
N MET A 146 4.62 -23.66 7.69
CA MET A 146 5.87 -24.41 7.85
C MET A 146 7.09 -23.49 7.88
N GLU A 147 7.11 -22.44 7.09
CA GLU A 147 8.17 -21.43 7.10
C GLU A 147 8.33 -20.79 8.49
N ILE A 148 7.23 -20.42 9.14
CA ILE A 148 7.22 -19.88 10.51
C ILE A 148 7.80 -20.90 11.50
N LEU A 149 7.35 -22.17 11.42
CA LEU A 149 7.81 -23.21 12.31
C LEU A 149 9.30 -23.52 12.16
N LEU A 150 9.78 -23.61 10.93
CA LEU A 150 11.21 -23.84 10.66
C LEU A 150 12.08 -22.67 11.11
N GLN A 151 11.61 -21.42 10.94
CA GLN A 151 12.30 -20.24 11.45
C GLN A 151 12.46 -20.32 12.98
N LYS A 152 11.40 -20.71 13.69
CA LYS A 152 11.42 -20.86 15.16
C LYS A 152 12.28 -22.02 15.62
N LEU A 153 12.14 -23.18 15.01
CA LEU A 153 12.93 -24.38 15.33
C LEU A 153 14.44 -24.16 15.17
N LEU A 154 14.84 -23.47 14.09
CA LEU A 154 16.26 -23.35 13.73
C LEU A 154 16.95 -22.14 14.36
N PHE A 155 16.22 -21.02 14.58
CA PHE A 155 16.84 -19.74 14.92
C PHE A 155 16.22 -19.05 16.13
N ASP A 156 14.90 -18.73 16.09
CA ASP A 156 14.33 -17.73 16.99
C ASP A 156 13.93 -18.30 18.35
N ASP A 157 13.54 -19.58 18.44
CA ASP A 157 13.04 -20.23 19.66
C ASP A 157 13.53 -21.70 19.78
N LYS A 158 14.75 -21.95 19.32
CA LYS A 158 15.36 -23.29 19.24
C LYS A 158 15.38 -24.06 20.56
N ASP A 159 15.42 -23.35 21.69
CA ASP A 159 15.53 -23.95 23.03
C ASP A 159 14.19 -24.50 23.54
N SER A 160 13.08 -24.12 22.94
CA SER A 160 11.76 -24.65 23.27
C SER A 160 11.49 -26.04 22.66
N PHE A 161 12.32 -26.51 21.73
CA PHE A 161 12.20 -27.79 21.06
C PHE A 161 13.27 -28.76 21.55
N VAL A 162 12.88 -29.98 21.92
CA VAL A 162 13.83 -31.06 22.18
C VAL A 162 14.29 -31.63 20.84
N CYS A 163 15.36 -31.08 20.31
CA CYS A 163 15.90 -31.38 18.99
C CYS A 163 17.40 -31.69 19.09
N ASP A 164 17.82 -32.81 18.55
CA ASP A 164 19.24 -33.13 18.48
C ASP A 164 20.01 -32.17 17.58
N ALA A 165 21.24 -31.83 17.97
CA ALA A 165 22.09 -30.93 17.23
C ALA A 165 22.39 -31.44 15.80
N TYR A 166 22.56 -32.75 15.64
CA TYR A 166 22.81 -33.39 14.35
C TYR A 166 21.60 -33.22 13.39
N TYR A 167 20.38 -33.48 13.89
CA TYR A 167 19.16 -33.31 13.09
C TYR A 167 18.99 -31.84 12.64
N ARG A 168 19.18 -30.89 13.57
CA ARG A 168 19.10 -29.47 13.29
C ARG A 168 20.12 -29.02 12.24
N GLU A 169 21.34 -29.52 12.33
CA GLU A 169 22.41 -29.23 11.35
C GLU A 169 22.07 -29.84 9.98
N THR A 170 21.60 -31.06 9.93
CA THR A 170 21.21 -31.75 8.71
C THR A 170 20.07 -31.05 8.00
N LEU A 171 19.02 -30.66 8.73
CA LEU A 171 17.91 -29.87 8.19
C LEU A 171 18.37 -28.50 7.69
N THR A 172 19.25 -27.82 8.42
CA THR A 172 19.85 -26.55 7.98
C THR A 172 20.63 -26.70 6.69
N LYS A 173 21.43 -27.76 6.54
CA LYS A 173 22.19 -28.06 5.29
C LYS A 173 21.23 -28.34 4.14
N GLN A 174 20.16 -29.09 4.37
CA GLN A 174 19.14 -29.38 3.35
C GLN A 174 18.47 -28.10 2.86
N LEU A 175 18.01 -27.23 3.77
CA LEU A 175 17.38 -25.94 3.41
C LEU A 175 18.32 -25.00 2.66
N LYS A 176 19.61 -24.97 3.03
CA LYS A 176 20.62 -24.20 2.28
C LYS A 176 20.83 -24.76 0.87
N LYS A 177 20.92 -26.08 0.72
CA LYS A 177 21.09 -26.73 -0.61
C LYS A 177 19.91 -26.45 -1.53
N GLN A 178 18.70 -26.40 -0.99
CA GLN A 178 17.46 -26.11 -1.73
C GLN A 178 17.18 -24.59 -1.86
N GLN A 179 18.07 -23.73 -1.40
CA GLN A 179 17.94 -22.28 -1.41
C GLN A 179 16.77 -21.72 -0.59
N PHE A 180 16.22 -22.51 0.32
CA PHE A 180 15.17 -22.07 1.26
C PHE A 180 15.70 -21.32 2.48
N LEU A 181 17.02 -21.29 2.65
CA LEU A 181 17.68 -20.59 3.75
C LEU A 181 18.73 -19.63 3.24
N VAL A 182 18.51 -18.33 3.45
CA VAL A 182 19.44 -17.27 3.10
C VAL A 182 19.87 -16.56 4.38
N ARG A 183 21.18 -16.65 4.71
CA ARG A 183 21.72 -16.20 5.99
C ARG A 183 21.06 -16.98 7.14
N GLN A 184 20.21 -16.36 7.96
CA GLN A 184 19.46 -16.98 9.06
C GLN A 184 17.95 -16.83 8.87
N ARG A 185 17.48 -16.68 7.63
CA ARG A 185 16.08 -16.50 7.31
C ARG A 185 15.59 -17.62 6.41
N VAL A 186 14.60 -18.34 6.88
CA VAL A 186 13.87 -19.35 6.11
C VAL A 186 12.93 -18.65 5.16
N GLY A 187 12.86 -19.06 3.90
CA GLY A 187 11.96 -18.53 2.89
C GLY A 187 11.50 -19.64 1.96
N LEU A 188 10.35 -20.24 2.28
CA LEU A 188 9.72 -21.29 1.49
C LEU A 188 8.70 -20.73 0.49
N VAL A 189 8.04 -19.65 0.88
CA VAL A 189 7.04 -18.96 0.05
C VAL A 189 7.74 -18.04 -0.94
N PHE A 190 8.64 -17.23 -0.41
CA PHE A 190 9.46 -16.30 -1.16
C PHE A 190 10.88 -16.25 -0.59
N ASN A 191 11.85 -16.28 -1.46
CA ASN A 191 13.24 -15.97 -1.10
C ASN A 191 13.75 -14.78 -1.91
N SER A 192 14.88 -14.22 -1.48
CA SER A 192 15.51 -13.10 -2.18
C SER A 192 15.92 -13.41 -3.63
N GLY A 193 16.09 -14.69 -3.97
CA GLY A 193 16.40 -15.15 -5.34
C GLY A 193 15.18 -15.02 -6.26
N ILE A 194 14.03 -15.56 -5.84
CA ILE A 194 12.76 -15.47 -6.57
C ILE A 194 12.31 -14.01 -6.69
N GLN A 195 12.40 -13.23 -5.60
CA GLN A 195 12.07 -11.80 -5.63
C GLN A 195 12.92 -11.05 -6.66
N LYS A 196 14.24 -11.27 -6.68
CA LYS A 196 15.13 -10.65 -7.65
C LYS A 196 14.84 -11.10 -9.09
N LEU A 197 14.49 -12.37 -9.28
CA LEU A 197 14.16 -12.91 -10.58
C LEU A 197 12.91 -12.22 -11.14
N LEU A 198 11.84 -12.12 -10.36
CA LEU A 198 10.61 -11.45 -10.77
C LEU A 198 10.80 -9.94 -10.98
N THR A 199 11.48 -9.28 -10.04
CA THR A 199 11.74 -7.83 -10.11
C THR A 199 12.58 -7.43 -11.32
N ASN A 200 13.51 -8.29 -11.74
CA ASN A 200 14.38 -8.09 -12.90
C ASN A 200 14.00 -8.98 -14.08
N SER A 201 12.76 -9.39 -14.17
CA SER A 201 12.26 -10.27 -15.24
C SER A 201 12.55 -9.70 -16.62
N LEU A 202 13.04 -10.55 -17.51
CA LEU A 202 13.27 -10.23 -18.94
C LEU A 202 11.98 -9.83 -19.67
N GLY A 203 10.82 -10.25 -19.15
CA GLY A 203 9.53 -9.81 -19.66
C GLY A 203 9.35 -8.29 -19.67
N LYS A 204 10.06 -7.54 -18.81
CA LYS A 204 10.08 -6.07 -18.82
C LYS A 204 10.71 -5.47 -20.09
N LEU A 205 11.58 -6.19 -20.78
CA LEU A 205 12.14 -5.73 -22.05
C LEU A 205 11.07 -5.61 -23.13
N GLU A 206 10.16 -6.58 -23.21
CA GLU A 206 9.02 -6.50 -24.11
C GLU A 206 8.07 -5.34 -23.75
N SER A 207 7.89 -5.08 -22.45
CA SER A 207 7.14 -3.91 -21.98
C SER A 207 7.79 -2.60 -22.42
N ILE A 208 9.11 -2.47 -22.28
CA ILE A 208 9.87 -1.30 -22.74
C ILE A 208 9.68 -1.09 -24.24
N LYS A 209 9.80 -2.15 -25.02
CA LYS A 209 9.62 -2.11 -26.49
C LYS A 209 8.21 -1.62 -26.87
N ALA A 210 7.17 -2.16 -26.23
CA ALA A 210 5.79 -1.79 -26.48
C ALA A 210 5.56 -0.32 -26.13
N VAL A 211 6.01 0.13 -24.96
CA VAL A 211 5.88 1.51 -24.52
C VAL A 211 6.62 2.47 -25.44
N VAL A 212 7.87 2.18 -25.82
CA VAL A 212 8.65 3.01 -26.76
C VAL A 212 7.93 3.15 -28.09
N LYS A 213 7.40 2.03 -28.65
CA LYS A 213 6.62 2.07 -29.90
C LYS A 213 5.36 2.93 -29.78
N THR A 214 4.64 2.84 -28.68
CA THR A 214 3.44 3.63 -28.43
C THR A 214 3.76 5.12 -28.34
N GLU A 215 4.76 5.49 -27.56
CA GLU A 215 5.17 6.87 -27.36
C GLU A 215 5.76 7.47 -28.66
N PHE A 216 6.58 6.69 -29.37
CA PHE A 216 7.14 7.14 -30.67
C PHE A 216 6.03 7.36 -31.71
N ARG A 217 5.01 6.47 -31.76
CA ARG A 217 3.86 6.62 -32.66
C ARG A 217 3.06 7.89 -32.37
N SER A 218 2.89 8.23 -31.09
CA SER A 218 2.15 9.41 -30.64
C SER A 218 2.92 10.71 -30.85
N MET A 219 4.21 10.75 -30.47
CA MET A 219 5.00 11.98 -30.39
C MET A 219 5.97 12.18 -31.57
N LYS A 220 6.30 11.13 -32.30
CA LYS A 220 7.24 11.16 -33.46
C LYS A 220 8.51 11.94 -33.14
N SER A 221 8.80 13.01 -33.91
CA SER A 221 10.02 13.84 -33.74
C SER A 221 10.06 14.61 -32.41
N GLU A 222 8.92 14.84 -31.78
CA GLU A 222 8.80 15.56 -30.50
C GLU A 222 9.09 14.69 -29.28
N LEU A 223 9.21 13.39 -29.45
CA LEU A 223 9.50 12.46 -28.35
C LEU A 223 10.83 12.81 -27.67
N ARG A 224 10.80 12.97 -26.38
CA ARG A 224 11.95 13.10 -25.48
C ARG A 224 11.75 12.14 -24.33
N MET A 225 12.09 10.86 -24.57
CA MET A 225 11.91 9.79 -23.61
C MET A 225 13.18 9.52 -22.84
N LEU A 226 13.04 9.37 -21.54
CA LEU A 226 14.10 8.91 -20.65
C LEU A 226 13.80 7.51 -20.13
N ILE A 227 14.75 6.57 -20.28
CA ILE A 227 14.65 5.21 -19.70
C ILE A 227 15.74 5.07 -18.64
N LEU A 228 15.34 4.86 -17.39
CA LEU A 228 16.25 4.72 -16.26
C LEU A 228 16.33 3.27 -15.77
N THR A 229 17.57 2.79 -15.63
CA THR A 229 17.87 1.44 -15.10
C THR A 229 19.06 1.47 -14.14
N ASP A 230 19.30 0.38 -13.39
CA ASP A 230 20.32 0.35 -12.32
C ASP A 230 21.70 -0.06 -12.80
N TYR A 231 21.81 -0.83 -13.88
CA TYR A 231 23.01 -1.62 -14.13
C TYR A 231 23.69 -1.35 -15.45
N ILE A 232 25.02 -1.19 -15.35
CA ILE A 232 25.96 -1.36 -16.44
C ILE A 232 26.85 -2.55 -16.06
N ARG A 233 26.83 -3.62 -16.83
CA ARG A 233 27.85 -4.69 -16.73
C ARG A 233 28.79 -4.57 -17.89
N LYS A 234 30.12 -4.56 -17.63
CA LYS A 234 31.15 -4.47 -18.66
C LYS A 234 31.04 -5.57 -19.72
N GLU A 235 30.50 -6.71 -19.32
CA GLU A 235 30.27 -7.90 -20.14
C GLU A 235 29.34 -7.65 -21.34
N PHE A 236 28.44 -6.65 -21.23
CA PHE A 236 27.45 -6.37 -22.26
C PHE A 236 27.95 -5.51 -23.42
N LYS A 237 29.16 -4.96 -23.35
CA LYS A 237 29.72 -4.18 -24.47
C LYS A 237 29.87 -5.00 -25.76
N THR A 238 30.05 -6.31 -25.65
CA THR A 238 30.21 -7.24 -26.79
C THR A 238 28.87 -7.60 -27.46
N ILE A 239 27.72 -7.20 -26.89
CA ILE A 239 26.42 -7.49 -27.46
C ILE A 239 26.05 -6.51 -28.57
N ILE A 240 26.60 -5.29 -28.53
CA ILE A 240 26.25 -4.23 -29.47
C ILE A 240 26.70 -4.63 -30.88
N GLY A 241 25.75 -4.58 -31.83
CA GLY A 241 26.02 -4.98 -33.23
C GLY A 241 26.02 -6.50 -33.50
N ASN A 242 25.88 -7.34 -32.47
CA ASN A 242 25.83 -8.79 -32.63
C ASN A 242 24.38 -9.31 -32.58
N PRO A 243 23.72 -9.61 -33.71
CA PRO A 243 22.31 -10.01 -33.76
C PRO A 243 22.00 -11.31 -33.00
N ASP A 244 22.97 -12.21 -32.87
CA ASP A 244 22.79 -13.52 -32.21
C ASP A 244 23.08 -13.47 -30.70
N ALA A 245 23.56 -12.34 -30.20
CA ALA A 245 23.79 -12.22 -28.76
C ALA A 245 22.47 -12.20 -28.00
N GLU A 246 22.28 -13.20 -27.15
CA GLU A 246 21.12 -13.27 -26.27
C GLU A 246 21.16 -12.18 -25.19
N VAL A 247 20.05 -11.51 -25.01
CA VAL A 247 19.86 -10.52 -23.96
C VAL A 247 19.40 -11.25 -22.68
N LYS A 248 20.32 -11.45 -21.73
CA LYS A 248 20.09 -12.28 -20.51
C LYS A 248 19.77 -11.48 -19.24
N SER A 249 19.67 -10.17 -19.32
CA SER A 249 19.35 -9.33 -18.15
C SER A 249 18.92 -7.92 -18.57
N ILE A 250 18.22 -7.24 -17.68
CA ILE A 250 17.89 -5.82 -17.83
C ILE A 250 19.13 -4.98 -17.54
N GLY A 251 19.39 -3.98 -18.37
CA GLY A 251 20.50 -3.04 -18.21
C GLY A 251 20.55 -2.05 -19.37
N VAL A 252 21.42 -1.04 -19.26
CA VAL A 252 21.51 0.05 -20.27
C VAL A 252 21.76 -0.51 -21.67
N VAL A 253 22.80 -1.34 -21.81
CA VAL A 253 23.19 -1.92 -23.12
C VAL A 253 22.15 -2.92 -23.65
N PRO A 254 21.66 -3.87 -22.83
CA PRO A 254 20.57 -4.76 -23.25
C PRO A 254 19.32 -4.03 -23.76
N ILE A 255 18.88 -2.98 -23.07
CA ILE A 255 17.73 -2.17 -23.50
C ILE A 255 18.06 -1.46 -24.82
N PHE A 256 19.24 -0.85 -24.93
CA PHE A 256 19.66 -0.16 -26.15
C PHE A 256 19.69 -1.11 -27.35
N GLU A 257 20.34 -2.27 -27.23
CA GLU A 257 20.49 -3.21 -28.33
C GLU A 257 19.16 -3.84 -28.75
N MET A 258 18.28 -4.17 -27.78
CA MET A 258 16.95 -4.67 -28.08
C MET A 258 16.12 -3.63 -28.84
N LEU A 259 16.11 -2.35 -28.39
CA LEU A 259 15.40 -1.27 -29.06
C LEU A 259 16.02 -0.99 -30.46
N ARG A 260 17.34 -1.02 -30.61
CA ARG A 260 18.01 -0.83 -31.88
C ARG A 260 17.61 -1.88 -32.92
N ARG A 261 17.47 -3.15 -32.50
CA ARG A 261 17.06 -4.26 -33.38
C ARG A 261 15.59 -4.20 -33.77
N GLU A 262 14.71 -3.85 -32.80
CA GLU A 262 13.29 -4.14 -32.87
C GLU A 262 12.38 -2.91 -32.73
N ALA A 263 12.92 -1.74 -32.36
CA ALA A 263 12.15 -0.50 -32.31
C ALA A 263 11.89 0.06 -33.73
N ALA A 264 11.09 1.14 -33.78
CA ALA A 264 10.86 1.84 -35.05
C ALA A 264 12.21 2.27 -35.67
N PRO A 265 12.47 1.99 -36.95
CA PRO A 265 13.77 2.27 -37.59
C PRO A 265 14.20 3.73 -37.49
N ASP A 266 13.22 4.64 -37.46
CA ASP A 266 13.45 6.09 -37.39
C ASP A 266 13.61 6.65 -35.97
N CYS A 267 13.53 5.79 -34.92
CA CYS A 267 13.68 6.21 -33.56
C CYS A 267 15.14 6.36 -33.15
N ARG A 268 15.58 7.57 -32.89
CA ARG A 268 16.96 7.90 -32.53
C ARG A 268 17.21 7.61 -31.04
N LEU A 269 18.03 6.57 -30.82
CA LEU A 269 18.39 6.13 -29.46
C LEU A 269 19.68 6.76 -28.99
N GLY A 270 19.87 6.96 -27.71
CA GLY A 270 21.13 7.34 -27.10
C GLY A 270 21.34 6.62 -25.78
N VAL A 271 22.60 6.49 -25.39
CA VAL A 271 23.01 5.94 -24.10
C VAL A 271 23.85 6.99 -23.38
N LEU A 272 23.53 7.24 -22.12
CA LEU A 272 24.33 8.07 -21.24
C LEU A 272 24.49 7.40 -19.87
N CYS A 273 25.69 6.96 -19.59
CA CYS A 273 26.05 6.39 -18.30
C CYS A 273 27.50 6.73 -17.95
N GLY A 274 27.90 6.60 -16.69
CA GLY A 274 29.21 7.04 -16.22
C GLY A 274 30.43 6.41 -16.92
N SER A 275 30.26 5.31 -17.66
CA SER A 275 31.33 4.59 -18.34
C SER A 275 31.15 4.48 -19.86
N MET A 276 30.07 5.03 -20.43
CA MET A 276 29.73 4.87 -21.84
C MET A 276 28.73 5.92 -22.32
N ILE A 277 29.01 6.46 -23.50
CA ILE A 277 28.11 7.32 -24.26
C ILE A 277 27.96 6.68 -25.63
N ILE A 278 26.73 6.50 -26.09
CA ILE A 278 26.39 6.05 -27.43
C ILE A 278 25.42 7.04 -28.04
N LEU A 279 25.71 7.52 -29.23
CA LEU A 279 24.83 8.44 -29.95
C LEU A 279 24.64 7.95 -31.41
N PRO A 280 23.52 8.35 -32.04
CA PRO A 280 23.40 8.22 -33.50
C PRO A 280 24.50 9.02 -34.18
N VAL A 281 25.07 8.49 -35.26
CA VAL A 281 26.10 9.19 -36.06
C VAL A 281 25.57 10.56 -36.51
N THR A 282 24.28 10.68 -36.79
CA THR A 282 23.60 11.95 -37.15
C THR A 282 23.63 13.03 -36.06
N ALA A 283 23.92 12.65 -34.83
CA ALA A 283 24.01 13.60 -33.68
C ALA A 283 25.44 14.18 -33.51
N LEU A 284 26.45 13.58 -34.12
CA LEU A 284 27.87 13.96 -33.96
C LEU A 284 28.15 15.41 -34.37
N PRO A 285 27.66 15.92 -35.54
CA PRO A 285 27.91 17.31 -35.91
C PRO A 285 27.37 18.33 -34.87
N CYS A 286 26.22 18.03 -34.29
CA CYS A 286 25.65 18.87 -33.21
C CYS A 286 26.54 18.86 -31.97
N LEU A 287 27.00 17.68 -31.54
CA LEU A 287 27.89 17.55 -30.39
C LEU A 287 29.24 18.26 -30.63
N GLU A 288 29.83 18.11 -31.80
CA GLU A 288 31.07 18.81 -32.18
C GLU A 288 30.92 20.35 -32.15
N ALA A 289 29.78 20.86 -32.62
CA ALA A 289 29.49 22.28 -32.58
C ALA A 289 29.40 22.81 -31.12
N LEU A 290 28.79 22.04 -30.22
CA LEU A 290 28.71 22.35 -28.80
C LEU A 290 30.09 22.32 -28.12
N LEU A 291 30.94 21.35 -28.47
CA LEU A 291 32.29 21.24 -27.92
C LEU A 291 33.18 22.41 -28.37
N ARG A 292 33.09 22.80 -29.66
CA ARG A 292 33.84 23.98 -30.19
C ARG A 292 33.41 25.28 -29.52
N GLY A 293 32.17 25.40 -29.10
CA GLY A 293 31.67 26.56 -28.38
C GLY A 293 32.04 26.62 -26.90
N SER A 294 32.69 25.57 -26.38
CA SER A 294 33.15 25.50 -24.99
C SER A 294 34.47 26.23 -24.80
N THR A 295 34.63 26.85 -23.63
CA THR A 295 35.88 27.52 -23.22
C THR A 295 36.98 26.54 -22.81
N GLU A 296 36.68 25.26 -22.65
CA GLU A 296 37.62 24.20 -22.28
C GLU A 296 38.14 23.49 -23.53
N ASN A 297 39.44 23.14 -23.55
CA ASN A 297 40.05 22.29 -24.59
C ASN A 297 39.54 20.85 -24.43
N CYS A 298 38.39 20.54 -24.99
CA CYS A 298 37.81 19.19 -25.01
C CYS A 298 38.08 18.53 -26.34
N SER A 299 38.56 17.27 -26.28
CA SER A 299 38.70 16.43 -27.49
C SER A 299 37.62 15.34 -27.46
N MET A 300 37.06 15.04 -28.63
CA MET A 300 36.08 13.97 -28.81
C MET A 300 36.69 12.91 -29.78
N SER A 301 36.53 11.65 -29.43
CA SER A 301 36.69 10.55 -30.33
C SER A 301 35.39 9.77 -30.48
N ALA A 302 35.07 9.39 -31.71
CA ALA A 302 33.88 8.60 -32.02
C ALA A 302 34.29 7.29 -32.70
N ARG A 303 33.77 6.18 -32.17
CA ARG A 303 33.97 4.86 -32.77
C ARG A 303 32.61 4.27 -33.15
N GLU A 304 32.34 4.17 -34.43
CA GLU A 304 31.12 3.57 -34.95
C GLU A 304 31.09 2.06 -34.68
N PHE A 305 29.91 1.55 -34.30
CA PHE A 305 29.70 0.11 -34.18
C PHE A 305 29.34 -0.47 -35.54
N ALA A 306 29.91 -1.62 -35.84
CA ALA A 306 29.57 -2.43 -37.00
C ALA A 306 28.89 -3.73 -36.58
N ASP A 307 28.03 -4.25 -37.45
CA ASP A 307 27.46 -5.58 -37.30
C ASP A 307 28.52 -6.67 -37.62
N ARG A 308 28.12 -7.95 -37.60
CA ARG A 308 29.02 -9.06 -37.92
C ARG A 308 29.51 -9.07 -39.37
N GLU A 309 28.75 -8.48 -40.28
CA GLU A 309 29.06 -8.39 -41.69
C GLU A 309 29.95 -7.17 -42.00
N GLY A 310 30.22 -6.35 -40.99
CA GLY A 310 31.02 -5.12 -41.11
C GLY A 310 30.21 -3.91 -41.54
N ASN A 311 28.86 -3.99 -41.61
CA ASN A 311 28.03 -2.85 -41.97
C ASN A 311 27.88 -1.89 -40.77
N PRO A 312 27.89 -0.57 -41.00
CA PRO A 312 27.72 0.40 -39.96
C PRO A 312 26.32 0.29 -39.33
N THR A 313 26.25 0.33 -38.01
CA THR A 313 24.97 0.29 -37.25
C THR A 313 24.28 1.64 -37.19
N GLY A 314 24.91 2.74 -37.62
CA GLY A 314 24.48 4.11 -37.51
C GLY A 314 24.61 4.69 -36.09
N TYR A 315 25.28 3.99 -35.16
CA TYR A 315 25.57 4.43 -33.81
C TYR A 315 27.04 4.37 -33.48
N ALA A 316 27.54 5.36 -32.73
CA ALA A 316 28.94 5.41 -32.33
C ALA A 316 29.08 5.49 -30.79
N GLN A 317 30.08 4.85 -30.25
CA GLN A 317 30.57 5.10 -28.91
C GLN A 317 31.38 6.40 -28.93
N ILE A 318 31.12 7.27 -27.97
CA ILE A 318 31.77 8.58 -27.87
C ILE A 318 32.59 8.62 -26.58
N ASP A 319 33.85 9.02 -26.75
CA ASP A 319 34.74 9.31 -25.63
C ASP A 319 35.10 10.80 -25.68
N ILE A 320 34.77 11.54 -24.61
CA ILE A 320 35.01 12.97 -24.49
C ILE A 320 36.02 13.20 -23.36
N SER A 321 37.12 13.90 -23.66
CA SER A 321 38.05 14.35 -22.66
C SER A 321 37.50 15.60 -21.99
N GLY A 322 37.13 15.54 -20.68
CA GLY A 322 36.55 16.66 -19.94
C GLY A 322 35.92 16.23 -18.63
N ARG A 323 35.31 17.19 -17.93
CA ARG A 323 34.60 16.90 -16.68
C ARG A 323 33.28 16.19 -16.97
N THR A 324 32.92 15.20 -16.16
CA THR A 324 31.67 14.44 -16.31
C THR A 324 30.43 15.35 -16.30
N SER A 325 30.45 16.44 -15.52
CA SER A 325 29.34 17.40 -15.44
C SER A 325 29.07 18.09 -16.78
N ASP A 326 30.15 18.48 -17.49
CA ASP A 326 30.05 19.21 -18.76
C ASP A 326 29.67 18.26 -19.89
N THR A 327 30.22 17.06 -19.88
CA THR A 327 29.79 15.99 -20.79
C THR A 327 28.28 15.74 -20.68
N THR A 328 27.77 15.64 -19.46
CA THR A 328 26.33 15.45 -19.24
C THR A 328 25.50 16.59 -19.80
N LYS A 329 25.95 17.85 -19.66
CA LYS A 329 25.29 19.03 -20.23
C LYS A 329 25.22 18.96 -21.76
N TRP A 330 26.33 18.68 -22.44
CA TRP A 330 26.34 18.62 -23.90
C TRP A 330 25.43 17.52 -24.43
N ILE A 331 25.46 16.32 -23.84
CA ILE A 331 24.56 15.24 -24.23
C ILE A 331 23.09 15.61 -23.96
N THR A 332 22.81 16.35 -22.88
CA THR A 332 21.46 16.88 -22.60
C THR A 332 21.01 17.84 -23.69
N GLN A 333 21.87 18.75 -24.13
CA GLN A 333 21.56 19.68 -25.22
C GLN A 333 21.30 18.95 -26.56
N VAL A 334 22.08 17.92 -26.88
CA VAL A 334 21.85 17.05 -28.05
C VAL A 334 20.50 16.34 -27.94
N PHE A 335 20.12 15.87 -26.77
CA PHE A 335 18.83 15.25 -26.51
C PHE A 335 17.67 16.24 -26.63
N GLU A 336 17.78 17.43 -26.03
CA GLU A 336 16.76 18.47 -26.11
C GLU A 336 16.58 19.01 -27.53
N ALA A 337 17.68 19.14 -28.29
CA ALA A 337 17.65 19.51 -29.71
C ALA A 337 16.99 18.44 -30.59
N GLY A 338 16.73 17.23 -30.09
CA GLY A 338 16.00 16.17 -30.77
C GLY A 338 16.87 15.24 -31.63
N TYR A 339 18.17 15.34 -31.57
CA TYR A 339 19.04 14.39 -32.23
C TYR A 339 19.00 12.99 -31.57
N VAL A 340 18.59 12.94 -30.33
CA VAL A 340 18.24 11.72 -29.57
C VAL A 340 16.80 11.85 -29.10
N GLN A 341 15.98 10.82 -29.33
CA GLN A 341 14.57 10.80 -28.93
C GLN A 341 14.34 9.94 -27.69
N VAL A 342 15.10 8.84 -27.57
CA VAL A 342 15.07 7.96 -26.41
C VAL A 342 16.47 7.89 -25.82
N LEU A 343 16.63 8.45 -24.62
CA LEU A 343 17.88 8.42 -23.87
C LEU A 343 17.81 7.34 -22.80
N ILE A 344 18.75 6.39 -22.84
CA ILE A 344 18.83 5.28 -21.89
C ILE A 344 20.01 5.54 -20.94
N GLY A 345 19.74 5.53 -19.64
CA GLY A 345 20.78 5.82 -18.68
C GLY A 345 20.61 5.17 -17.31
N THR A 346 21.57 5.44 -16.44
CA THR A 346 21.54 4.93 -15.07
C THR A 346 20.87 5.91 -14.13
N LYS A 347 20.15 5.36 -13.14
CA LYS A 347 19.55 6.18 -12.06
C LYS A 347 20.58 7.03 -11.32
N SER A 348 21.80 6.54 -11.14
CA SER A 348 22.85 7.26 -10.45
C SER A 348 23.37 8.49 -11.20
N LEU A 349 23.37 8.48 -12.52
CA LEU A 349 23.84 9.61 -13.33
C LEU A 349 22.73 10.58 -13.69
N LEU A 350 21.60 10.05 -14.14
CA LEU A 350 20.46 10.83 -14.61
C LEU A 350 19.34 10.95 -13.55
N GLY A 351 19.48 10.27 -12.43
CA GLY A 351 18.52 10.26 -11.31
C GLY A 351 18.72 11.40 -10.32
N GLU A 352 19.94 11.88 -10.08
CA GLU A 352 20.21 12.96 -9.12
C GLU A 352 21.00 14.08 -9.81
N GLY A 353 20.60 15.34 -9.56
CA GLY A 353 21.32 16.53 -10.05
C GLY A 353 21.24 16.83 -11.55
N TRP A 354 20.72 15.93 -12.39
CA TRP A 354 20.52 16.15 -13.82
C TRP A 354 19.20 16.84 -14.12
N ASP A 355 19.16 17.77 -15.06
CA ASP A 355 17.99 18.52 -15.46
C ASP A 355 17.80 18.56 -16.97
N SER A 356 16.60 18.20 -17.43
CA SER A 356 16.17 18.31 -18.83
C SER A 356 14.65 18.55 -18.88
N PRO A 357 14.22 19.80 -18.91
CA PRO A 357 12.80 20.16 -18.98
C PRO A 357 12.07 19.62 -20.21
N GLY A 358 12.82 19.23 -21.25
CA GLY A 358 12.26 18.68 -22.48
C GLY A 358 11.65 17.28 -22.35
N ILE A 359 11.95 16.53 -21.28
CA ILE A 359 11.43 15.18 -21.08
C ILE A 359 9.90 15.16 -21.06
N ASN A 360 9.29 14.38 -21.95
CA ASN A 360 7.84 14.23 -22.07
C ASN A 360 7.37 12.77 -21.91
N SER A 361 8.31 11.83 -21.73
CA SER A 361 8.02 10.44 -21.35
C SER A 361 9.15 9.88 -20.49
N LEU A 362 8.82 9.14 -19.43
CA LEU A 362 9.75 8.54 -18.50
C LEU A 362 9.41 7.06 -18.29
N ILE A 363 10.39 6.16 -18.44
CA ILE A 363 10.28 4.75 -18.07
C ILE A 363 11.21 4.47 -16.89
N LEU A 364 10.66 3.96 -15.79
CA LEU A 364 11.41 3.39 -14.68
C LEU A 364 11.57 1.88 -14.93
N ALA A 365 12.65 1.49 -15.63
CA ALA A 365 12.84 0.13 -16.12
C ALA A 365 13.27 -0.86 -15.03
N SER A 366 14.03 -0.40 -14.04
CA SER A 366 14.44 -1.22 -12.91
C SER A 366 13.66 -0.87 -11.65
N PHE A 367 13.62 -1.81 -10.71
CA PHE A 367 12.96 -1.65 -9.42
C PHE A 367 13.48 -0.41 -8.66
N VAL A 368 12.58 0.45 -8.25
CA VAL A 368 12.87 1.60 -7.40
C VAL A 368 12.18 1.38 -6.06
N GLY A 369 12.91 0.94 -5.05
CA GLY A 369 12.36 0.65 -3.72
C GLY A 369 11.98 1.89 -2.92
N SER A 370 12.56 3.07 -3.22
CA SER A 370 12.35 4.31 -2.49
C SER A 370 11.33 5.22 -3.19
N TYR A 371 10.33 5.66 -2.46
CA TYR A 371 9.38 6.70 -2.89
C TYR A 371 10.11 8.00 -3.25
N ILE A 372 11.04 8.44 -2.40
CA ILE A 372 11.80 9.69 -2.58
C ILE A 372 12.49 9.68 -3.94
N LEU A 373 13.26 8.63 -4.24
CA LEU A 373 13.99 8.52 -5.51
C LEU A 373 13.02 8.44 -6.70
N SER A 374 11.95 7.69 -6.58
CA SER A 374 10.91 7.58 -7.62
C SER A 374 10.28 8.94 -7.91
N ASN A 375 9.94 9.70 -6.87
CA ASN A 375 9.31 11.02 -7.01
C ASN A 375 10.29 12.07 -7.55
N GLN A 376 11.56 12.01 -7.17
CA GLN A 376 12.60 12.88 -7.74
C GLN A 376 12.76 12.65 -9.26
N MET A 377 12.78 11.39 -9.71
CA MET A 377 12.86 11.06 -11.13
C MET A 377 11.59 11.50 -11.88
N ARG A 378 10.41 11.24 -11.29
CA ARG A 378 9.12 11.68 -11.82
C ARG A 378 9.04 13.20 -11.92
N GLY A 379 9.50 13.92 -10.88
CA GLY A 379 9.53 15.38 -10.82
C GLY A 379 10.29 16.04 -11.97
N ARG A 380 11.27 15.38 -12.58
CA ARG A 380 12.01 15.89 -13.75
C ARG A 380 11.18 15.84 -15.01
N ALA A 381 10.44 14.75 -15.21
CA ALA A 381 9.59 14.57 -16.39
C ALA A 381 8.42 15.56 -16.43
N ILE A 382 7.90 15.95 -15.26
CA ILE A 382 6.72 16.81 -15.16
C ILE A 382 7.03 18.32 -15.16
N ARG A 383 8.30 18.72 -15.28
CA ARG A 383 8.66 20.14 -15.39
C ARG A 383 8.10 20.76 -16.66
N VAL A 384 7.78 22.04 -16.59
CA VAL A 384 7.42 22.82 -17.77
C VAL A 384 8.65 23.09 -18.64
N MET A 385 8.44 23.21 -19.94
CA MET A 385 9.48 23.56 -20.90
C MET A 385 9.25 24.98 -21.42
N GLN A 386 10.25 25.84 -21.31
CA GLN A 386 10.16 27.18 -21.89
C GLN A 386 9.91 27.07 -23.40
N GLY A 387 8.94 27.85 -23.90
CA GLY A 387 8.55 27.83 -25.32
C GLY A 387 7.60 26.68 -25.71
N ASN A 388 7.24 25.76 -24.79
CA ASN A 388 6.23 24.74 -25.06
C ASN A 388 5.20 24.64 -23.91
N PRO A 389 4.19 25.53 -23.89
CA PRO A 389 3.14 25.50 -22.86
C PRO A 389 2.20 24.31 -23.00
N GLU A 390 2.19 23.64 -24.14
CA GLU A 390 1.34 22.50 -24.45
C GLU A 390 1.98 21.15 -24.04
N LYS A 391 3.17 21.21 -23.42
CA LYS A 391 3.85 20.00 -22.96
C LYS A 391 2.98 19.18 -22.02
N THR A 392 2.95 17.88 -22.25
CA THR A 392 2.41 16.86 -21.33
C THR A 392 3.47 15.80 -21.04
N SER A 393 3.34 15.08 -19.95
CA SER A 393 4.31 14.03 -19.61
C SER A 393 3.64 12.72 -19.18
N ASN A 394 4.16 11.61 -19.70
CA ASN A 394 3.77 10.25 -19.31
C ASN A 394 4.85 9.60 -18.47
N ILE A 395 4.47 9.01 -17.34
CA ILE A 395 5.37 8.28 -16.46
C ILE A 395 4.95 6.81 -16.46
N TRP A 396 5.83 5.92 -16.91
CA TRP A 396 5.55 4.52 -17.04
C TRP A 396 6.19 3.70 -15.92
N HIS A 397 5.37 2.93 -15.23
CA HIS A 397 5.76 1.97 -14.21
C HIS A 397 5.64 0.56 -14.77
N LEU A 398 6.76 -0.15 -14.86
CA LEU A 398 6.78 -1.53 -15.34
C LEU A 398 6.62 -2.49 -14.17
N VAL A 399 5.63 -3.36 -14.24
CA VAL A 399 5.27 -4.28 -13.16
C VAL A 399 5.23 -5.71 -13.66
N CYS A 400 6.13 -6.54 -13.13
CA CYS A 400 6.09 -7.97 -13.36
C CYS A 400 5.13 -8.63 -12.36
N ILE A 401 4.16 -9.38 -12.86
CA ILE A 401 3.18 -10.12 -12.07
C ILE A 401 3.15 -11.58 -12.48
N GLU A 402 2.80 -12.44 -11.54
CA GLU A 402 2.57 -13.83 -11.83
C GLU A 402 1.16 -14.09 -12.35
N ASN A 403 1.00 -15.16 -13.15
CA ASN A 403 -0.31 -15.56 -13.66
C ASN A 403 -1.22 -16.04 -12.53
N GLN A 404 -2.32 -15.37 -12.28
CA GLN A 404 -3.21 -15.69 -11.14
C GLN A 404 -3.90 -17.05 -11.24
N LYS A 405 -3.92 -17.72 -12.38
CA LYS A 405 -4.38 -19.12 -12.42
C LYS A 405 -3.45 -20.05 -11.65
N GLU A 406 -2.15 -19.81 -11.76
CA GLU A 406 -1.13 -20.54 -10.98
C GLU A 406 -1.16 -20.11 -9.52
N VAL A 407 -1.36 -18.83 -9.27
CA VAL A 407 -1.53 -18.25 -7.95
C VAL A 407 -2.77 -18.78 -7.23
N ARG A 408 -3.89 -19.00 -7.92
CA ARG A 408 -5.09 -19.63 -7.32
C ARG A 408 -4.86 -21.07 -6.91
N ALA A 409 -4.02 -21.80 -7.65
CA ALA A 409 -3.53 -23.09 -7.16
C ALA A 409 -2.72 -22.95 -5.87
N MET A 410 -2.01 -21.83 -5.69
CA MET A 410 -1.24 -21.50 -4.49
C MET A 410 -2.05 -20.81 -3.38
N ARG A 411 -3.29 -20.35 -3.61
CA ARG A 411 -4.21 -19.99 -2.51
C ARG A 411 -4.42 -21.13 -1.53
N ARG A 412 -4.22 -22.37 -1.97
CA ARG A 412 -4.08 -23.53 -1.07
C ARG A 412 -2.78 -23.47 -0.23
N LEU A 413 -1.78 -22.69 -0.68
CA LEU A 413 -0.48 -22.53 -0.02
C LEU A 413 -0.40 -21.35 0.96
N GLY A 414 -1.49 -20.62 1.16
CA GLY A 414 -1.52 -19.59 2.19
C GLY A 414 -0.95 -18.22 1.84
N CYS A 415 -0.60 -17.96 0.58
CA CYS A 415 -0.02 -16.69 0.18
C CYS A 415 -1.08 -15.64 -0.16
N ASP A 416 -0.90 -14.41 0.35
CA ASP A 416 -1.67 -13.25 -0.06
C ASP A 416 -1.37 -12.87 -1.51
N GLU A 417 -2.40 -12.40 -2.24
CA GLU A 417 -2.23 -11.90 -3.62
C GLU A 417 -1.20 -10.77 -3.71
N GLU A 418 -1.02 -9.99 -2.64
CA GLU A 418 -0.01 -8.93 -2.56
C GLU A 418 1.42 -9.45 -2.44
N MET A 419 1.63 -10.65 -1.90
CA MET A 419 2.95 -11.28 -1.81
C MET A 419 3.46 -11.78 -3.16
N LEU A 420 2.62 -11.88 -4.18
CA LEU A 420 2.95 -12.49 -5.47
C LEU A 420 3.65 -11.55 -6.45
N SER A 421 3.72 -10.26 -6.14
CA SER A 421 4.51 -9.29 -6.90
C SER A 421 4.97 -8.16 -5.98
N GLU A 422 6.25 -8.21 -5.62
CA GLU A 422 6.89 -7.11 -4.88
C GLU A 422 6.87 -5.80 -5.68
N ASP A 423 6.97 -5.89 -7.01
CA ASP A 423 6.83 -4.75 -7.91
C ASP A 423 5.47 -4.07 -7.73
N PHE A 424 4.39 -4.87 -7.71
CA PHE A 424 3.04 -4.34 -7.57
C PHE A 424 2.77 -3.78 -6.18
N ALA A 425 3.19 -4.49 -5.13
CA ALA A 425 3.07 -4.03 -3.75
C ALA A 425 3.86 -2.72 -3.54
N THR A 426 5.04 -2.61 -4.12
CA THR A 426 5.86 -1.39 -4.06
C THR A 426 5.22 -0.25 -4.85
N LEU A 427 4.65 -0.54 -6.03
CA LEU A 427 3.90 0.46 -6.79
C LEU A 427 2.72 1.00 -5.99
N LYS A 428 1.91 0.13 -5.39
CA LYS A 428 0.78 0.55 -4.53
C LYS A 428 1.22 1.49 -3.40
N ARG A 429 2.30 1.15 -2.70
CA ARG A 429 2.83 2.00 -1.63
C ARG A 429 3.25 3.37 -2.13
N ARG A 430 3.94 3.43 -3.27
CA ARG A 430 4.40 4.69 -3.88
C ARG A 430 3.25 5.56 -4.38
N MET A 431 2.23 4.95 -4.97
CA MET A 431 1.06 5.68 -5.47
C MET A 431 0.32 6.46 -4.39
N LYS A 432 0.36 6.02 -3.12
CA LYS A 432 -0.22 6.76 -1.99
C LYS A 432 0.35 8.19 -1.82
N GLY A 433 1.53 8.45 -2.35
CA GLY A 433 2.13 9.79 -2.30
C GLY A 433 2.00 10.58 -3.61
N PHE A 434 1.39 10.02 -4.67
CA PHE A 434 1.28 10.67 -5.97
C PHE A 434 -0.15 11.16 -6.21
N ILE A 435 -0.38 12.44 -5.98
CA ILE A 435 -1.65 13.10 -6.30
C ILE A 435 -1.68 13.41 -7.81
N GLY A 436 -2.78 13.07 -8.46
CA GLY A 436 -2.99 13.31 -9.89
C GLY A 436 -4.41 13.05 -10.33
N VAL A 437 -4.71 13.35 -11.57
CA VAL A 437 -6.04 13.13 -12.17
C VAL A 437 -6.30 11.65 -12.37
N SER A 438 -7.51 11.19 -12.06
CA SER A 438 -7.97 9.83 -12.34
C SER A 438 -8.00 9.51 -13.85
N TYR A 439 -7.99 8.23 -14.23
CA TYR A 439 -8.02 7.87 -15.64
C TYR A 439 -9.33 8.28 -16.34
N ASP A 440 -10.44 8.35 -15.64
CA ASP A 440 -11.72 8.86 -16.15
C ASP A 440 -11.78 10.39 -16.21
N GLY A 441 -10.88 11.09 -15.49
CA GLY A 441 -10.80 12.55 -15.47
C GLY A 441 -11.79 13.22 -14.51
N THR A 442 -12.47 12.45 -13.65
CA THR A 442 -13.52 12.98 -12.76
C THR A 442 -13.02 13.43 -11.40
N SER A 443 -11.85 12.95 -10.96
CA SER A 443 -11.31 13.25 -9.63
C SER A 443 -9.80 13.55 -9.65
N ILE A 444 -9.34 14.25 -8.62
CA ILE A 444 -7.92 14.43 -8.32
C ILE A 444 -7.69 13.80 -6.95
N GLU A 445 -6.91 12.71 -6.92
CA GLU A 445 -6.67 11.93 -5.71
C GLU A 445 -5.31 11.22 -5.74
N ASP A 446 -4.91 10.62 -4.63
CA ASP A 446 -3.73 9.75 -4.53
C ASP A 446 -4.12 8.27 -4.63
N GLY A 447 -3.13 7.40 -4.56
CA GLY A 447 -3.34 5.97 -4.50
C GLY A 447 -3.56 5.29 -5.84
N MET A 448 -3.80 3.98 -5.77
CA MET A 448 -4.06 3.14 -6.95
C MET A 448 -5.50 3.28 -7.46
N GLU A 449 -6.40 3.78 -6.63
CA GLU A 449 -7.82 3.93 -6.95
C GLU A 449 -8.05 4.93 -8.07
N ARG A 450 -7.24 5.99 -8.16
CA ARG A 450 -7.26 6.91 -9.31
C ARG A 450 -6.93 6.23 -10.63
N LEU A 451 -6.33 5.03 -10.58
CA LEU A 451 -6.03 4.16 -11.71
C LEU A 451 -7.07 3.04 -11.81
N ASP A 452 -8.33 3.39 -11.80
CA ASP A 452 -9.54 2.55 -11.68
C ASP A 452 -9.59 1.35 -12.63
N ILE A 453 -8.91 1.44 -13.78
CA ILE A 453 -8.80 0.35 -14.76
C ILE A 453 -7.94 -0.82 -14.23
N ILE A 454 -7.06 -0.54 -13.27
CA ILE A 454 -6.12 -1.51 -12.71
C ILE A 454 -6.76 -2.29 -11.57
N GLN A 455 -7.66 -3.21 -11.93
CA GLN A 455 -8.35 -4.09 -10.97
C GLN A 455 -8.09 -5.56 -11.30
N GLY A 456 -7.79 -6.35 -10.26
CA GLY A 456 -7.66 -7.82 -10.40
C GLY A 456 -8.99 -8.52 -10.65
N PRO A 457 -8.98 -9.81 -10.94
CA PRO A 457 -7.82 -10.71 -11.00
C PRO A 457 -6.96 -10.51 -12.26
N PHE A 458 -5.64 -10.59 -12.10
CA PHE A 458 -4.68 -10.38 -13.20
C PHE A 458 -4.37 -11.70 -13.91
N ASP A 459 -5.15 -12.07 -14.92
CA ASP A 459 -4.82 -13.14 -15.85
C ASP A 459 -4.26 -12.58 -17.17
N ARG A 460 -3.73 -13.44 -18.04
CA ARG A 460 -3.11 -13.00 -19.31
C ARG A 460 -4.08 -12.21 -20.21
N LYS A 461 -5.38 -12.53 -20.18
CA LYS A 461 -6.39 -11.81 -20.99
C LYS A 461 -6.65 -10.42 -20.41
N ARG A 462 -6.87 -10.34 -19.09
CA ARG A 462 -7.13 -9.07 -18.40
C ARG A 462 -5.96 -8.12 -18.51
N VAL A 463 -4.73 -8.62 -18.32
CA VAL A 463 -3.50 -7.83 -18.48
C VAL A 463 -3.36 -7.27 -19.89
N LEU A 464 -3.64 -8.05 -20.93
CA LEU A 464 -3.66 -7.56 -22.31
C LEU A 464 -4.60 -6.37 -22.48
N VAL A 465 -5.82 -6.49 -21.97
CA VAL A 465 -6.83 -5.41 -22.04
C VAL A 465 -6.36 -4.17 -21.28
N ILE A 466 -5.79 -4.35 -20.08
CA ILE A 466 -5.24 -3.24 -19.29
C ILE A 466 -4.12 -2.55 -20.07
N ASN A 467 -3.14 -3.28 -20.57
CA ASN A 467 -2.01 -2.72 -21.30
C ASN A 467 -2.46 -1.97 -22.56
N GLN A 468 -3.37 -2.54 -23.35
CA GLN A 468 -3.97 -1.85 -24.50
C GLN A 468 -4.64 -0.54 -24.12
N LYS A 469 -5.39 -0.56 -23.02
CA LYS A 469 -6.02 0.66 -22.52
C LYS A 469 -5.02 1.71 -22.05
N MET A 470 -3.91 1.28 -21.41
CA MET A 470 -2.81 2.19 -21.07
C MET A 470 -2.17 2.81 -22.30
N GLU A 471 -1.93 2.02 -23.36
CA GLU A 471 -1.40 2.52 -24.62
C GLU A 471 -2.32 3.53 -25.30
N GLU A 472 -3.64 3.27 -25.33
CA GLU A 472 -4.66 4.19 -25.86
C GLU A 472 -4.66 5.53 -25.09
N LEU A 473 -4.71 5.46 -23.76
CA LEU A 473 -4.74 6.65 -22.91
C LEU A 473 -3.46 7.46 -23.03
N ALA A 474 -2.31 6.80 -23.03
CA ALA A 474 -1.01 7.46 -23.15
C ALA A 474 -0.78 8.10 -24.53
N GLY A 475 -1.33 7.48 -25.58
CA GLY A 475 -1.31 8.04 -26.93
C GLY A 475 -2.14 9.30 -27.11
N ASN A 476 -3.14 9.50 -26.26
CA ASN A 476 -4.03 10.67 -26.31
C ASN A 476 -3.53 11.82 -25.42
N ARG A 477 -2.49 12.52 -25.88
CA ARG A 477 -1.87 13.64 -25.14
C ARG A 477 -2.80 14.85 -24.97
N GLU A 478 -3.60 15.15 -25.98
CA GLU A 478 -4.61 16.20 -25.93
C GLU A 478 -5.69 15.88 -24.88
N GLY A 479 -6.19 14.65 -24.88
CA GLY A 479 -7.15 14.18 -23.89
C GLY A 479 -6.60 14.27 -22.46
N LEU A 480 -5.32 14.01 -22.24
CA LEU A 480 -4.68 14.19 -20.94
C LEU A 480 -4.69 15.66 -20.49
N ARG A 481 -4.39 16.56 -21.40
CA ARG A 481 -4.41 18.00 -21.13
C ARG A 481 -5.82 18.48 -20.79
N GLN A 482 -6.81 18.03 -21.55
CA GLN A 482 -8.20 18.38 -21.31
C GLN A 482 -8.68 17.86 -19.94
N LYS A 483 -8.36 16.62 -19.58
CA LYS A 483 -8.68 16.04 -18.26
C LYS A 483 -8.14 16.90 -17.11
N TRP A 484 -6.89 17.36 -17.20
CA TRP A 484 -6.32 18.25 -16.21
C TRP A 484 -7.05 19.59 -16.14
N LYS A 485 -7.38 20.19 -17.30
CA LYS A 485 -8.15 21.45 -17.36
C LYS A 485 -9.53 21.27 -16.70
N ASP A 486 -10.24 20.22 -17.06
CA ASP A 486 -11.58 19.97 -16.55
C ASP A 486 -11.55 19.68 -15.04
N ALA A 487 -10.63 18.83 -14.59
CA ALA A 487 -10.46 18.52 -13.17
C ALA A 487 -10.11 19.75 -12.34
N ILE A 488 -9.26 20.67 -12.85
CA ILE A 488 -8.90 21.90 -12.15
C ILE A 488 -10.07 22.88 -12.13
N LEU A 489 -10.84 22.99 -13.23
CA LEU A 489 -11.98 23.90 -13.32
C LEU A 489 -13.17 23.49 -12.44
N MET A 490 -13.30 22.20 -12.13
CA MET A 490 -14.33 21.71 -11.22
C MET A 490 -14.16 22.21 -9.78
N TYR A 491 -12.98 22.70 -9.41
CA TYR A 491 -12.67 23.10 -8.05
C TYR A 491 -12.45 24.61 -7.94
N ASP A 492 -13.47 25.32 -7.49
CA ASP A 492 -13.37 26.76 -7.14
C ASP A 492 -12.75 26.88 -5.72
N GLY A 493 -11.45 26.76 -5.69
CA GLY A 493 -10.66 26.65 -4.46
C GLY A 493 -10.46 25.17 -4.04
N MET A 494 -9.23 24.70 -4.22
CA MET A 494 -8.85 23.33 -3.89
C MET A 494 -8.54 23.18 -2.40
N GLU A 495 -9.08 22.15 -1.80
CA GLU A 495 -8.77 21.75 -0.44
C GLU A 495 -8.36 20.27 -0.43
N VAL A 496 -7.19 19.97 0.15
CA VAL A 496 -6.77 18.58 0.37
C VAL A 496 -7.54 18.02 1.54
N MET A 497 -8.20 16.89 1.32
CA MET A 497 -8.87 16.13 2.36
C MET A 497 -8.10 14.84 2.61
N ASP A 498 -7.80 14.59 3.86
CA ASP A 498 -7.27 13.30 4.33
C ASP A 498 -8.44 12.45 4.79
N GLU A 499 -8.90 11.55 3.94
CA GLU A 499 -10.02 10.65 4.21
C GLU A 499 -9.54 9.34 4.82
N VAL A 500 -10.26 8.86 5.83
CA VAL A 500 -10.00 7.54 6.43
C VAL A 500 -11.15 6.61 6.08
N GLU A 501 -10.85 5.54 5.34
CA GLU A 501 -11.82 4.51 5.00
C GLU A 501 -12.03 3.54 6.16
N VAL A 502 -13.28 3.26 6.49
CA VAL A 502 -13.68 2.34 7.55
C VAL A 502 -14.69 1.34 7.03
N GLU A 503 -14.41 0.07 7.20
CA GLU A 503 -15.31 -1.01 6.81
C GLU A 503 -16.60 -1.05 7.64
N GLN A 504 -17.74 -1.33 7.00
CA GLN A 504 -19.04 -1.46 7.65
C GLN A 504 -19.01 -2.44 8.84
N GLY A 505 -18.26 -3.54 8.74
CA GLY A 505 -18.13 -4.54 9.79
C GLY A 505 -17.66 -3.97 11.13
N ARG A 506 -16.81 -2.94 11.10
CA ARG A 506 -16.28 -2.24 12.29
C ARG A 506 -17.28 -1.28 12.91
N LEU A 507 -18.28 -0.86 12.17
CA LEU A 507 -19.32 0.09 12.59
C LEU A 507 -20.58 -0.58 13.14
N LYS A 508 -20.64 -1.91 13.21
CA LYS A 508 -21.79 -2.65 13.76
C LYS A 508 -22.02 -2.32 15.22
N THR A 509 -23.28 -2.01 15.56
CA THR A 509 -23.71 -1.74 16.94
C THR A 509 -24.95 -2.57 17.31
N LYS A 510 -25.02 -3.02 18.57
CA LYS A 510 -26.23 -3.66 19.10
C LYS A 510 -27.31 -2.66 19.49
N ALA A 511 -26.99 -1.38 19.50
CA ALA A 511 -27.91 -0.34 19.98
C ALA A 511 -29.25 -0.34 19.23
N VAL A 512 -29.19 -0.58 17.91
CA VAL A 512 -30.39 -0.67 17.07
C VAL A 512 -31.28 -1.83 17.47
N PHE A 513 -30.71 -3.04 17.64
CA PHE A 513 -31.47 -4.22 18.03
C PHE A 513 -32.14 -4.07 19.41
N PHE A 514 -31.37 -3.65 20.41
CA PHE A 514 -31.92 -3.44 21.76
C PHE A 514 -32.93 -2.30 21.81
N ASN A 515 -32.78 -1.27 21.00
CA ASN A 515 -33.77 -0.20 20.92
C ASN A 515 -35.06 -0.68 20.25
N ILE A 516 -34.99 -1.48 19.19
CA ILE A 516 -36.17 -2.07 18.56
C ILE A 516 -36.91 -2.98 19.57
N MET A 517 -36.19 -3.88 20.25
CA MET A 517 -36.75 -4.74 21.28
C MET A 517 -37.41 -3.93 22.42
N GLY A 518 -36.74 -2.85 22.86
CA GLY A 518 -37.27 -1.94 23.86
C GLY A 518 -38.54 -1.22 23.40
N LEU A 519 -38.58 -0.79 22.14
CA LEU A 519 -39.79 -0.17 21.56
C LEU A 519 -40.93 -1.15 21.49
N VAL A 520 -40.72 -2.39 21.04
CA VAL A 520 -41.71 -3.46 21.01
C VAL A 520 -42.24 -3.73 22.45
N PHE A 521 -41.33 -3.84 23.43
CA PHE A 521 -41.73 -4.04 24.81
C PHE A 521 -42.60 -2.89 25.37
N LEU A 522 -42.21 -1.64 25.09
CA LEU A 522 -42.98 -0.46 25.51
C LEU A 522 -44.33 -0.38 24.80
N ASP A 523 -44.39 -0.78 23.55
CA ASP A 523 -45.65 -0.82 22.79
C ASP A 523 -46.63 -1.85 23.38
N VAL A 524 -46.15 -3.08 23.67
CA VAL A 524 -46.95 -4.11 24.33
C VAL A 524 -47.38 -3.66 25.72
N ALA A 525 -46.48 -3.04 26.51
CA ALA A 525 -46.82 -2.53 27.84
C ALA A 525 -47.89 -1.41 27.79
N SER A 526 -47.83 -0.52 26.80
CA SER A 526 -48.81 0.52 26.59
C SER A 526 -50.18 -0.05 26.21
N MET A 527 -50.23 -1.09 25.35
CA MET A 527 -51.46 -1.80 25.02
C MET A 527 -52.10 -2.43 26.27
N VAL A 528 -51.31 -3.10 27.11
CA VAL A 528 -51.80 -3.71 28.35
C VAL A 528 -52.37 -2.64 29.30
N ILE A 529 -51.76 -1.49 29.43
CA ILE A 529 -52.24 -0.39 30.27
C ILE A 529 -53.54 0.23 29.70
N ILE A 530 -53.60 0.43 28.38
CA ILE A 530 -54.82 0.92 27.71
C ILE A 530 -55.98 -0.05 27.94
N GLN A 531 -55.74 -1.34 27.79
CA GLN A 531 -56.75 -2.38 28.03
C GLN A 531 -57.18 -2.41 29.51
N GLY A 532 -56.22 -2.22 30.45
CA GLY A 532 -56.53 -2.06 31.87
C GLY A 532 -57.40 -0.85 32.18
N ILE A 533 -57.15 0.29 31.51
CA ILE A 533 -58.00 1.49 31.64
C ILE A 533 -59.41 1.25 31.08
N HIS A 534 -59.55 0.54 29.97
CA HIS A 534 -60.83 0.19 29.36
C HIS A 534 -61.66 -0.71 30.29
N ILE A 535 -61.08 -1.81 30.81
CA ILE A 535 -61.73 -2.72 31.76
C ILE A 535 -62.12 -1.97 33.04
N TRP A 536 -61.28 -1.09 33.53
CA TRP A 536 -61.57 -0.25 34.69
C TRP A 536 -62.77 0.69 34.42
N GLY A 537 -62.86 1.26 33.20
CA GLY A 537 -63.95 2.11 32.76
C GLY A 537 -65.29 1.37 32.69
N GLU A 538 -65.29 0.07 32.32
CA GLU A 538 -66.49 -0.76 32.20
C GLU A 538 -66.95 -1.34 33.54
N SER A 539 -66.07 -1.59 34.52
CA SER A 539 -66.36 -2.32 35.77
C SER A 539 -66.71 -1.43 36.94
N ALA A 540 -66.61 -0.10 36.85
CA ALA A 540 -66.63 0.76 38.07
C ALA A 540 -67.96 1.40 38.38
N GLY A 541 -68.58 0.96 39.48
CA GLY A 541 -69.64 1.65 40.18
C GLY A 541 -69.16 2.84 41.02
N LYS A 542 -67.90 2.93 41.40
CA LYS A 542 -67.24 4.10 42.04
C LYS A 542 -65.87 4.29 41.37
N LYS A 543 -65.74 5.33 40.55
CA LYS A 543 -64.49 5.67 39.87
C LYS A 543 -63.50 6.25 40.87
N ASP A 544 -62.45 5.50 41.14
CA ASP A 544 -61.33 6.00 41.94
C ASP A 544 -60.44 6.87 41.10
N VAL A 545 -60.45 8.18 41.35
CA VAL A 545 -59.63 9.17 40.64
C VAL A 545 -58.13 8.88 40.79
N PHE A 546 -57.73 8.28 41.90
CA PHE A 546 -56.34 7.95 42.14
C PHE A 546 -55.83 6.87 41.19
N SER A 547 -56.59 5.82 40.92
CA SER A 547 -56.23 4.75 39.92
C SER A 547 -56.13 5.32 38.52
N LEU A 548 -57.01 6.24 38.12
CA LEU A 548 -56.94 6.90 36.82
C LEU A 548 -55.65 7.74 36.68
N LEU A 549 -55.29 8.50 37.70
CA LEU A 549 -54.07 9.29 37.73
C LEU A 549 -52.83 8.40 37.67
N LEU A 550 -52.82 7.23 38.31
CA LEU A 550 -51.73 6.25 38.23
C LEU A 550 -51.55 5.70 36.82
N TYR A 551 -52.65 5.34 36.12
CA TYR A 551 -52.59 4.89 34.73
C TYR A 551 -52.07 5.99 33.79
N LEU A 552 -52.52 7.24 33.95
CA LEU A 552 -52.04 8.38 33.18
C LEU A 552 -50.55 8.65 33.40
N ALA A 553 -50.12 8.57 34.66
CA ALA A 553 -48.69 8.72 34.99
C ALA A 553 -47.83 7.60 34.37
N ALA A 554 -48.32 6.35 34.39
CA ALA A 554 -47.64 5.22 33.73
C ALA A 554 -47.56 5.40 32.21
N MET A 555 -48.65 5.86 31.58
CA MET A 555 -48.66 6.16 30.13
C MET A 555 -47.69 7.29 29.77
N LEU A 556 -47.61 8.33 30.56
CA LEU A 556 -46.66 9.43 30.36
C LEU A 556 -45.21 8.92 30.46
N PHE A 557 -44.91 8.11 31.49
CA PHE A 557 -43.60 7.52 31.67
C PHE A 557 -43.18 6.62 30.48
N LEU A 558 -44.10 5.77 30.00
CA LEU A 558 -43.87 4.91 28.84
C LEU A 558 -43.66 5.74 27.56
N SER A 559 -44.42 6.80 27.38
CA SER A 559 -44.28 7.71 26.23
C SER A 559 -42.90 8.41 26.22
N ILE A 560 -42.43 8.87 27.37
CA ILE A 560 -41.10 9.46 27.54
C ILE A 560 -40.02 8.41 27.22
N GLY A 561 -40.19 7.19 27.73
CA GLY A 561 -39.30 6.07 27.44
C GLY A 561 -39.26 5.73 25.95
N MET A 562 -40.39 5.72 25.24
CA MET A 562 -40.52 5.48 23.83
C MET A 562 -39.81 6.57 22.99
N ILE A 563 -40.04 7.84 23.32
CA ILE A 563 -39.37 8.97 22.68
C ILE A 563 -37.86 8.87 22.85
N PHE A 564 -37.40 8.54 24.05
CA PHE A 564 -35.96 8.35 24.32
C PHE A 564 -35.34 7.21 23.48
N LEU A 565 -36.05 6.07 23.40
CA LEU A 565 -35.56 4.92 22.58
C LEU A 565 -35.58 5.23 21.09
N VAL A 566 -36.60 5.93 20.59
CA VAL A 566 -36.66 6.38 19.19
C VAL A 566 -35.49 7.34 18.90
N TRP A 567 -35.27 8.34 19.74
CA TRP A 567 -34.17 9.28 19.61
C TRP A 567 -32.80 8.56 19.62
N LYS A 568 -32.60 7.62 20.53
CA LYS A 568 -31.40 6.80 20.61
C LYS A 568 -31.25 5.88 19.42
N GLY A 569 -32.35 5.31 18.90
CA GLY A 569 -32.36 4.51 17.65
C GLY A 569 -31.92 5.32 16.45
N ILE A 570 -32.47 6.51 16.28
CA ILE A 570 -32.09 7.42 15.18
C ILE A 570 -30.60 7.78 15.25
N LYS A 571 -30.05 7.97 16.44
CA LYS A 571 -28.63 8.31 16.65
C LYS A 571 -27.68 7.24 16.12
N TYR A 572 -28.05 5.96 16.18
CA TYR A 572 -27.19 4.82 15.81
C TYR A 572 -27.75 4.04 14.62
N LEU A 573 -28.72 4.57 13.88
CA LEU A 573 -29.48 3.85 12.87
C LEU A 573 -28.60 3.44 11.67
N THR A 574 -27.67 4.29 11.27
CA THR A 574 -26.83 4.04 10.11
C THR A 574 -25.33 3.98 10.48
N PRO A 575 -24.55 3.11 9.83
CA PRO A 575 -23.10 3.08 9.99
C PRO A 575 -22.44 4.44 9.76
N LEU A 576 -22.93 5.20 8.78
CA LEU A 576 -22.46 6.55 8.44
C LEU A 576 -22.59 7.52 9.64
N ARG A 577 -23.77 7.60 10.27
CA ARG A 577 -23.98 8.45 11.46
C ARG A 577 -23.10 8.01 12.62
N TYR A 578 -22.95 6.71 12.80
CA TYR A 578 -22.11 6.19 13.87
C TYR A 578 -20.62 6.54 13.63
N LEU A 579 -20.14 6.45 12.39
CA LEU A 579 -18.79 6.88 12.02
C LEU A 579 -18.59 8.38 12.26
N GLN A 580 -19.55 9.21 11.85
CA GLN A 580 -19.53 10.65 12.11
C GLN A 580 -19.49 10.98 13.61
N LEU A 581 -20.24 10.23 14.44
CA LEU A 581 -20.19 10.38 15.91
C LEU A 581 -18.81 10.01 16.47
N ILE A 582 -18.18 8.94 15.97
CA ILE A 582 -16.82 8.55 16.37
C ILE A 582 -15.84 9.67 16.00
N GLY A 583 -15.89 10.15 14.75
CA GLY A 583 -15.05 11.25 14.29
C GLY A 583 -15.24 12.52 15.16
N ASN A 584 -16.48 12.87 15.51
CA ASN A 584 -16.75 13.99 16.41
C ASN A 584 -16.19 13.76 17.83
N GLY A 585 -16.13 12.51 18.29
CA GLY A 585 -15.48 12.17 19.56
C GLY A 585 -13.97 12.40 19.50
N VAL A 586 -13.35 12.01 18.41
CA VAL A 586 -11.91 12.25 18.14
C VAL A 586 -11.64 13.75 18.04
N LEU A 587 -12.41 14.49 17.22
CA LEU A 587 -12.29 15.94 17.07
C LEU A 587 -12.36 16.66 18.42
N LYS A 588 -13.38 16.40 19.21
CA LYS A 588 -13.50 17.01 20.54
C LYS A 588 -12.33 16.69 21.47
N SER A 589 -11.80 15.47 21.39
CA SER A 589 -10.62 15.10 22.17
C SER A 589 -9.40 15.92 21.75
N LEU A 590 -9.23 16.18 20.45
CA LEU A 590 -8.13 16.99 19.91
C LEU A 590 -8.29 18.48 20.22
N GLU A 591 -9.54 18.99 20.18
CA GLU A 591 -9.87 20.36 20.60
C GLU A 591 -9.56 20.58 22.09
N TYR A 592 -9.99 19.68 22.96
CA TYR A 592 -9.69 19.77 24.41
C TYR A 592 -8.19 19.70 24.71
N LYS A 593 -7.43 18.99 23.87
CA LYS A 593 -5.96 18.92 23.98
C LYS A 593 -5.28 20.16 23.37
N GLY A 594 -6.01 21.04 22.68
CA GLY A 594 -5.47 22.22 22.02
C GLY A 594 -4.66 21.91 20.75
N LEU A 595 -4.93 20.78 20.11
CA LEU A 595 -4.26 20.35 18.88
C LEU A 595 -5.03 20.76 17.61
N ILE A 596 -6.32 21.01 17.72
CA ILE A 596 -7.16 21.61 16.69
C ILE A 596 -7.74 22.89 17.29
N LEU A 597 -7.43 24.00 16.66
CA LEU A 597 -7.81 25.36 17.11
C LEU A 597 -8.73 26.03 16.10
N SER A 598 -8.76 25.57 14.86
CA SER A 598 -9.58 26.11 13.79
C SER A 598 -11.04 25.62 13.89
N ALA A 599 -11.97 26.36 13.30
CA ALA A 599 -13.35 25.93 13.15
C ALA A 599 -13.43 24.81 12.10
N ALA A 600 -13.34 23.57 12.54
CA ALA A 600 -13.39 22.39 11.70
C ALA A 600 -14.60 21.51 12.06
N ARG A 601 -15.10 20.73 11.10
CA ARG A 601 -16.21 19.82 11.30
C ARG A 601 -15.92 18.45 10.69
N VAL A 602 -16.46 17.40 11.30
CA VAL A 602 -16.35 16.05 10.80
C VAL A 602 -17.43 15.78 9.78
N GLU A 603 -17.04 15.32 8.61
CA GLU A 603 -17.95 14.81 7.59
C GLU A 603 -17.67 13.33 7.36
N ALA A 604 -18.70 12.60 6.95
CA ALA A 604 -18.59 11.19 6.60
C ALA A 604 -19.47 10.90 5.39
N SER A 605 -18.98 10.03 4.47
CA SER A 605 -19.64 9.63 3.24
C SER A 605 -19.68 8.12 3.11
N ASP A 606 -20.63 7.64 2.31
CA ASP A 606 -20.78 6.22 1.96
C ASP A 606 -20.15 6.00 0.58
N LEU A 607 -19.11 5.14 0.50
CA LEU A 607 -18.46 4.82 -0.76
C LEU A 607 -19.26 3.82 -1.61
N ASN A 608 -19.70 2.71 -0.98
CA ASN A 608 -20.35 1.61 -1.69
C ASN A 608 -21.17 0.68 -0.77
N GLY A 609 -21.60 1.15 0.38
CA GLY A 609 -22.32 0.35 1.38
C GLY A 609 -21.45 -0.62 2.18
N ALA A 610 -20.26 -0.98 1.69
CA ALA A 610 -19.29 -1.82 2.39
C ALA A 610 -18.22 -1.01 3.12
N PHE A 611 -17.87 0.16 2.57
CA PHE A 611 -16.89 1.10 3.10
C PHE A 611 -17.50 2.49 3.29
N TYR A 612 -17.07 3.16 4.32
CA TYR A 612 -17.45 4.52 4.68
C TYR A 612 -16.19 5.35 4.86
N GLU A 613 -16.22 6.60 4.46
CA GLU A 613 -15.13 7.56 4.63
C GLU A 613 -15.46 8.55 5.74
N VAL A 614 -14.43 8.99 6.46
CA VAL A 614 -14.53 10.09 7.43
C VAL A 614 -13.33 11.01 7.28
N TYR A 615 -13.59 12.31 7.30
CA TYR A 615 -12.58 13.34 7.14
C TYR A 615 -12.93 14.61 7.91
N LEU A 616 -11.94 15.49 8.05
CA LEU A 616 -12.09 16.80 8.67
C LEU A 616 -12.24 17.86 7.57
N LYS A 617 -13.36 18.54 7.52
CA LYS A 617 -13.60 19.68 6.64
C LYS A 617 -13.26 20.99 7.37
N GLY A 618 -12.43 21.84 6.72
CA GLY A 618 -11.80 22.99 7.35
C GLY A 618 -10.57 22.62 8.19
N GLY A 619 -9.91 23.63 8.70
CA GLY A 619 -8.65 23.45 9.43
C GLY A 619 -7.40 23.44 8.56
N SER A 620 -6.25 23.53 9.20
CA SER A 620 -4.93 23.46 8.53
C SER A 620 -4.61 22.02 8.10
N VAL A 621 -3.66 21.86 7.18
CA VAL A 621 -3.13 20.55 6.74
C VAL A 621 -2.68 19.72 7.93
N ARG A 622 -1.99 20.33 8.87
CA ARG A 622 -1.55 19.69 10.12
C ARG A 622 -2.71 19.16 10.97
N GLU A 623 -3.78 19.94 11.12
CA GLU A 623 -4.95 19.54 11.90
C GLU A 623 -5.69 18.37 11.25
N LYS A 624 -5.79 18.36 9.92
CA LYS A 624 -6.35 17.24 9.14
C LYS A 624 -5.50 15.98 9.28
N ASP A 625 -4.18 16.12 9.17
CA ASP A 625 -3.23 15.02 9.36
C ASP A 625 -3.36 14.39 10.76
N ILE A 626 -3.36 15.20 11.80
CA ILE A 626 -3.51 14.73 13.18
C ILE A 626 -4.86 14.02 13.38
N PHE A 627 -5.94 14.58 12.85
CA PHE A 627 -7.27 13.97 12.94
C PHE A 627 -7.32 12.61 12.25
N SER A 628 -6.87 12.54 11.01
CA SER A 628 -6.89 11.30 10.21
C SER A 628 -6.01 10.23 10.81
N ASN A 629 -4.81 10.57 11.29
CA ASN A 629 -3.94 9.63 12.02
C ASN A 629 -4.64 9.09 13.27
N CYS A 630 -5.31 9.95 14.06
CA CYS A 630 -6.04 9.49 15.25
C CYS A 630 -7.20 8.54 14.91
N VAL A 631 -7.92 8.79 13.82
CA VAL A 631 -9.01 7.90 13.38
C VAL A 631 -8.46 6.58 12.84
N GLU A 632 -7.39 6.63 12.05
CA GLU A 632 -6.72 5.44 11.53
C GLU A 632 -6.19 4.57 12.66
N GLU A 633 -5.47 5.14 13.63
CA GLU A 633 -5.00 4.43 14.81
C GLU A 633 -6.14 3.85 15.64
N PHE A 634 -7.24 4.59 15.82
CA PHE A 634 -8.39 4.15 16.60
C PHE A 634 -9.03 2.88 16.03
N PHE A 635 -9.20 2.81 14.71
CA PHE A 635 -9.69 1.63 14.02
C PHE A 635 -8.58 0.63 13.67
N GLY A 636 -7.35 0.97 13.92
CA GLY A 636 -6.16 0.19 13.61
C GLY A 636 -6.13 -1.17 14.29
N VAL A 637 -5.12 -1.93 13.94
CA VAL A 637 -4.90 -3.25 14.52
C VAL A 637 -4.29 -3.12 15.91
N VAL A 638 -4.82 -3.88 16.85
CA VAL A 638 -4.23 -3.96 18.19
C VAL A 638 -2.89 -4.70 18.10
N ASP A 639 -1.80 -3.99 18.43
CA ASP A 639 -0.45 -4.56 18.50
C ASP A 639 0.13 -4.43 19.92
N ASN A 640 0.70 -3.28 20.27
CA ASN A 640 1.33 -3.05 21.58
C ASN A 640 0.90 -1.71 22.19
N GLN A 641 -0.35 -1.33 22.00
CA GLN A 641 -0.90 -0.08 22.52
C GLN A 641 -0.85 -0.02 24.04
N ARG A 642 -0.51 1.15 24.58
CA ARG A 642 -0.45 1.41 26.02
C ARG A 642 -1.82 1.44 26.68
N TYR A 643 -2.86 1.85 25.94
CA TYR A 643 -4.25 1.90 26.38
C TYR A 643 -5.17 1.36 25.29
N LEU A 644 -6.24 0.66 25.73
CA LEU A 644 -7.30 0.15 24.86
C LEU A 644 -8.67 0.58 25.41
N LEU A 645 -9.62 0.82 24.51
CA LEU A 645 -11.04 0.90 24.87
C LEU A 645 -11.68 -0.47 24.66
N TYR A 646 -12.22 -1.04 25.73
CA TYR A 646 -12.78 -2.38 25.76
C TYR A 646 -14.29 -2.36 25.96
N ARG A 647 -15.01 -3.09 25.09
CA ARG A 647 -16.46 -3.29 25.18
C ARG A 647 -16.75 -4.69 25.76
N ARG A 648 -17.33 -4.73 26.97
CA ARG A 648 -17.58 -5.99 27.71
C ARG A 648 -18.56 -6.93 26.98
N HIS A 649 -19.59 -6.39 26.33
CA HIS A 649 -20.65 -7.15 25.66
C HIS A 649 -20.70 -6.84 24.17
N ALA A 650 -19.67 -7.24 23.43
CA ALA A 650 -19.68 -7.17 21.98
C ALA A 650 -20.48 -8.36 21.40
N GLY A 651 -21.32 -8.11 20.39
CA GLY A 651 -22.04 -9.15 19.65
C GLY A 651 -21.12 -9.84 18.62
N VAL A 652 -21.62 -10.88 18.00
CA VAL A 652 -20.92 -11.58 16.91
C VAL A 652 -20.66 -10.57 15.78
N GLY A 653 -19.42 -10.51 15.32
CA GLY A 653 -18.99 -9.57 14.26
C GLY A 653 -18.85 -8.12 14.67
N MET A 654 -18.88 -7.77 15.96
CA MET A 654 -18.65 -6.41 16.46
C MET A 654 -17.22 -6.25 16.97
N MET A 655 -16.58 -5.10 16.71
CA MET A 655 -15.32 -4.76 17.34
C MET A 655 -15.44 -4.71 18.87
N LYS A 656 -14.58 -5.44 19.53
CA LYS A 656 -14.54 -5.56 21.00
C LYS A 656 -13.47 -4.65 21.61
N TYR A 657 -12.42 -4.38 20.87
CA TYR A 657 -11.27 -3.58 21.27
C TYR A 657 -11.04 -2.47 20.26
N PHE A 658 -10.74 -1.27 20.76
CA PHE A 658 -10.33 -0.13 19.97
C PHE A 658 -9.01 0.41 20.53
N CYS A 659 -8.12 0.87 19.66
CA CYS A 659 -6.87 1.47 20.08
C CYS A 659 -7.10 2.90 20.60
N VAL A 660 -6.42 3.29 21.66
CA VAL A 660 -6.32 4.70 22.03
C VAL A 660 -5.17 5.28 21.19
N PRO A 661 -5.41 6.34 20.40
CA PRO A 661 -4.35 6.93 19.57
C PRO A 661 -3.14 7.33 20.39
N GLU A 662 -1.95 7.18 19.81
CA GLU A 662 -0.68 7.36 20.50
C GLU A 662 -0.55 8.74 21.15
N ILE A 663 -1.07 9.76 20.47
CA ILE A 663 -1.05 11.14 20.94
C ILE A 663 -1.80 11.31 22.29
N PHE A 664 -2.78 10.45 22.58
CA PHE A 664 -3.51 10.37 23.84
C PHE A 664 -3.00 9.27 24.78
N ALA A 665 -2.18 8.35 24.28
CA ALA A 665 -1.64 7.24 25.07
C ALA A 665 -0.37 7.60 25.86
N LYS A 666 0.17 8.82 25.69
CA LYS A 666 1.41 9.28 26.35
C LYS A 666 1.22 9.47 27.85
N SER A 667 0.07 9.98 28.29
CA SER A 667 -0.26 10.17 29.71
C SER A 667 -1.56 9.46 30.08
N ARG A 668 -1.76 9.23 31.39
CA ARG A 668 -3.04 8.70 31.92
C ARG A 668 -4.17 9.70 31.77
N GLU A 669 -3.88 10.98 31.97
CA GLU A 669 -4.85 12.08 31.89
C GLU A 669 -5.39 12.24 30.48
N ASP A 670 -4.51 12.22 29.46
CA ASP A 670 -4.89 12.27 28.05
C ASP A 670 -5.74 11.06 27.64
N ALA A 671 -5.37 9.86 28.10
CA ALA A 671 -6.13 8.65 27.82
C ALA A 671 -7.53 8.67 28.46
N LEU A 672 -7.67 9.24 29.67
CA LEU A 672 -8.96 9.44 30.33
C LEU A 672 -9.79 10.48 29.57
N LEU A 673 -9.21 11.62 29.19
CA LEU A 673 -9.87 12.65 28.38
C LEU A 673 -10.46 12.05 27.11
N PHE A 674 -9.63 11.31 26.34
CA PHE A 674 -10.05 10.62 25.13
C PHE A 674 -11.19 9.63 25.41
N SER A 675 -11.05 8.79 26.44
CA SER A 675 -12.08 7.83 26.84
C SER A 675 -13.41 8.50 27.21
N GLU A 676 -13.40 9.66 27.88
CA GLU A 676 -14.62 10.40 28.24
C GLU A 676 -15.32 11.01 27.03
N CYS A 677 -14.56 11.58 26.10
CA CYS A 677 -15.09 12.08 24.83
C CYS A 677 -15.73 10.94 24.01
N MET A 678 -15.05 9.80 23.91
CA MET A 678 -15.57 8.64 23.19
C MET A 678 -16.78 7.98 23.87
N LYS A 679 -16.88 7.99 25.21
CA LYS A 679 -18.08 7.50 25.92
C LYS A 679 -19.34 8.28 25.56
N LYS A 680 -19.24 9.59 25.34
CA LYS A 680 -20.38 10.44 24.95
C LYS A 680 -20.92 10.10 23.55
N THR A 681 -20.08 9.59 22.68
CA THR A 681 -20.40 9.30 21.27
C THR A 681 -20.70 7.82 21.03
N MET A 682 -19.87 6.93 21.56
CA MET A 682 -19.93 5.48 21.29
C MET A 682 -20.66 4.68 22.37
N GLY A 683 -20.92 5.26 23.54
CA GLY A 683 -21.52 4.58 24.68
C GLY A 683 -20.51 3.99 25.67
N SER A 684 -20.90 2.97 26.44
CA SER A 684 -20.12 2.48 27.57
C SER A 684 -18.92 1.62 27.14
N TYR A 685 -17.72 2.13 27.34
CA TYR A 685 -16.44 1.46 27.17
C TYR A 685 -15.62 1.54 28.45
N LYS A 686 -14.76 0.54 28.69
CA LYS A 686 -13.77 0.54 29.76
C LYS A 686 -12.40 0.88 29.19
N LEU A 687 -11.74 1.88 29.74
CA LEU A 687 -10.33 2.16 29.45
C LEU A 687 -9.47 1.14 30.17
N ILE A 688 -8.61 0.46 29.43
CA ILE A 688 -7.69 -0.56 29.94
C ILE A 688 -6.26 -0.05 29.79
N TYR A 689 -5.51 -0.06 30.89
CA TYR A 689 -4.06 0.15 30.87
C TYR A 689 -3.35 -1.18 30.65
N THR A 690 -2.62 -1.32 29.57
CA THR A 690 -2.07 -2.62 29.11
C THR A 690 -0.74 -3.01 29.75
N ARG A 691 -0.14 -2.14 30.57
CA ARG A 691 1.18 -2.39 31.20
C ARG A 691 1.10 -2.99 32.60
N ASN A 692 -0.11 -3.30 33.08
CA ASN A 692 -0.32 -4.07 34.31
C ASN A 692 -0.71 -5.54 33.93
N PRO A 693 -0.61 -6.52 34.84
CA PRO A 693 -0.85 -7.93 34.53
C PRO A 693 -2.22 -8.20 33.93
N GLU A 694 -3.29 -7.59 34.44
CA GLU A 694 -4.65 -7.77 33.93
C GLU A 694 -4.84 -7.15 32.54
N GLY A 695 -4.30 -5.94 32.34
CA GLY A 695 -4.35 -5.27 31.04
C GLY A 695 -3.49 -5.96 29.99
N ARG A 696 -2.36 -6.56 30.41
CA ARG A 696 -1.52 -7.37 29.54
C ARG A 696 -2.28 -8.59 28.99
N LYS A 697 -3.02 -9.30 29.83
CA LYS A 697 -3.89 -10.40 29.40
C LYS A 697 -4.93 -9.95 28.37
N ILE A 698 -5.54 -8.79 28.58
CA ILE A 698 -6.51 -8.22 27.64
C ILE A 698 -5.86 -7.82 26.32
N LEU A 699 -4.66 -7.20 26.36
CA LEU A 699 -3.89 -6.86 25.17
C LEU A 699 -3.57 -8.08 24.32
N ILE A 700 -3.08 -9.14 24.96
CA ILE A 700 -2.73 -10.39 24.30
C ILE A 700 -3.96 -11.05 23.67
N GLN A 701 -5.09 -11.09 24.39
CA GLN A 701 -6.36 -11.58 23.85
C GLN A 701 -6.83 -10.73 22.65
N ALA A 702 -6.68 -9.40 22.71
CA ALA A 702 -7.06 -8.49 21.63
C ALA A 702 -6.18 -8.72 20.39
N ARG A 703 -4.87 -8.92 20.55
CA ARG A 703 -3.93 -9.28 19.47
C ARG A 703 -4.31 -10.62 18.84
N ALA A 704 -4.53 -11.63 19.66
CA ALA A 704 -4.89 -12.97 19.20
C ALA A 704 -6.22 -12.94 18.40
N HIS A 705 -7.22 -12.23 18.91
CA HIS A 705 -8.50 -12.07 18.22
C HIS A 705 -8.35 -11.31 16.89
N ALA A 706 -7.55 -10.26 16.84
CA ALA A 706 -7.26 -9.52 15.63
C ALA A 706 -6.53 -10.39 14.60
N TYR A 707 -5.58 -11.21 15.05
CA TYR A 707 -4.83 -12.12 14.18
C TYR A 707 -5.66 -13.29 13.66
N ALA A 708 -6.48 -13.91 14.52
CA ALA A 708 -7.37 -15.00 14.14
C ALA A 708 -8.43 -14.55 13.10
N ASN A 709 -8.89 -13.30 13.20
CA ASN A 709 -9.77 -12.69 12.20
C ASN A 709 -9.03 -12.33 10.90
N ARG A 710 -7.70 -12.11 10.95
CA ARG A 710 -6.86 -11.92 9.76
C ARG A 710 -6.57 -13.22 9.00
N ALA A 711 -6.60 -14.37 9.68
CA ALA A 711 -6.45 -15.69 9.05
C ALA A 711 -7.64 -16.00 8.13
N ASP A 712 -8.78 -15.31 8.28
CA ASP A 712 -9.84 -15.21 7.28
C ASP A 712 -9.42 -14.16 6.23
N ARG A 713 -8.75 -14.60 5.18
CA ARG A 713 -7.92 -13.84 4.21
C ARG A 713 -8.64 -12.77 3.39
N GLU A 714 -9.96 -12.75 3.37
CA GLU A 714 -10.73 -11.66 2.80
C GLU A 714 -10.67 -10.38 3.64
N LEU A 715 -10.37 -10.49 4.93
CA LEU A 715 -10.32 -9.36 5.88
C LEU A 715 -8.99 -8.59 5.87
N GLN A 716 -7.93 -9.08 5.26
CA GLN A 716 -6.66 -8.34 5.14
C GLN A 716 -6.71 -7.19 4.12
N ARG A 717 -7.68 -7.20 3.20
CA ARG A 717 -7.96 -6.07 2.31
C ARG A 717 -8.65 -4.89 2.98
N LEU A 718 -9.00 -5.03 4.25
CA LEU A 718 -9.96 -4.20 4.97
C LEU A 718 -9.32 -3.41 6.12
N VAL A 719 -8.04 -3.12 6.00
CA VAL A 719 -7.40 -2.17 6.91
C VAL A 719 -7.87 -0.77 6.51
N THR A 720 -8.31 -0.01 7.50
CA THR A 720 -8.49 1.44 7.39
C THR A 720 -7.36 2.02 6.55
N GLY A 721 -7.69 2.54 5.38
CA GLY A 721 -6.75 3.18 4.46
C GLY A 721 -6.95 4.67 4.51
N ARG A 722 -5.87 5.45 4.62
CA ARG A 722 -5.91 6.89 4.43
C ARG A 722 -5.76 7.19 2.95
N LYS A 723 -6.62 8.05 2.43
CA LYS A 723 -6.57 8.56 1.05
C LYS A 723 -6.53 10.07 1.08
N ARG A 724 -5.76 10.64 0.18
CA ARG A 724 -5.76 12.07 -0.06
C ARG A 724 -6.56 12.39 -1.32
N LYS A 725 -7.57 13.21 -1.17
CA LYS A 725 -8.37 13.71 -2.29
C LYS A 725 -8.37 15.22 -2.29
N VAL A 726 -8.43 15.80 -3.48
CA VAL A 726 -8.65 17.22 -3.64
C VAL A 726 -10.14 17.44 -3.87
N LYS A 727 -10.79 18.19 -2.99
CA LYS A 727 -12.22 18.54 -3.09
C LYS A 727 -12.39 20.06 -3.24
N SER A 728 -13.52 20.47 -3.78
CA SER A 728 -13.92 21.87 -3.80
C SER A 728 -14.22 22.35 -2.37
N ARG A 729 -13.79 23.57 -2.03
CA ARG A 729 -14.14 24.19 -0.73
C ARG A 729 -15.62 24.42 -0.55
N LEU A 730 -16.38 24.41 -1.64
CA LEU A 730 -17.83 24.66 -1.64
C LEU A 730 -18.67 23.39 -1.49
N GLU A 731 -18.08 22.20 -1.69
CA GLU A 731 -18.72 20.93 -1.36
C GLU A 731 -18.45 20.58 0.11
#